data_b0e0ea09fad79082e2dcb5083c95948b
#
_entry.id   b0e0ea09fad79082e2dcb5083c95948b
#
_cell.length_a   1.000
_cell.length_b   1.000
_cell.length_c   1.000
_cell.angle_alpha   90.00
_cell.angle_beta   90.00
_cell.angle_gamma   90.00
#
_symmetry.space_group_name_H-M   'P 1'
#
loop_
_entity.id
_entity.type
_entity.pdbx_description
1 polymer ?
#
loop_
_entity_poly.entity_id
_entity_poly.type
_entity_poly.pdbx_seq_one_letter_code
_entity_poly.pdbx_strand_id
1 'polypeptide(L)'
;MRRIMLTCAAAAVLTYVLVSSVGMERAHAQSKKPAKAAAAPTYGNADAITENELKVYDYFLASDQLEGRYFPSRGYDTAALYVASHLAEWGLKPGGSTTGTNGPLQPYMMPIEMVAREVVPEDSKATLVAPPVQGGGRGGFGGPGGPGSPGGGAPPDAAPAGGGQGGGRRGGGRAAEPVTTTFDYGKDWTFGAGAAGAAGGGGRGGAVPDGLDVTGNLVFAGNGYVVTKTSTDPYNGIDVKGKIIVVAGVPAEVAAAQAAGRGGRGGGATAPAAVPAGGAQAAPATPAAPTDPLGEACKDYWTPEQYAYKNGALAVVRVANFQTATAMAYPTAAGRGGGRGGAALNGPPFSPVKFRPAPTCPTAPSVTLGMEFTNSLFQGEKVTGAQAFSATETNAKLDTFELNSVKKLTVHLAVKSQQGHAENVIAILEGSDPVLKDEFVVMSAHLDHIGLTTPQPDGHTVNNGADDDGSGSTGLLGVAHAYAEGAAKGIRPKRSILFLWNGGEERGLWGSQYFTEFPPIDLSKVVADLNMDMIGRTKNANSVDPNPQHVLVDPGGVLLVGPNISSDDLENTIETVNNGYQKLKIDHFYDTTAPDATHDNLGPQPRGQRIFYRSDHYNFAKMGIPIAFFTIGLHVDYHRPTDTPEKIDYHEIQVISKTVAAVGWELSNQAGRPKLKEKLPEDLLKDMKTAKDQGWGKVTPVLPPLPGEPY
;
A
#
# COMPACT_ATOMS: atom_id res chain seq x y z
N MET A 1 88.67 9.43 3.10
CA MET A 1 87.50 10.31 3.35
C MET A 1 86.15 9.63 3.41
N ARG A 2 85.86 8.50 2.71
CA ARG A 2 84.58 7.82 2.75
C ARG A 2 84.27 7.00 4.04
N ARG A 3 85.30 6.64 4.83
CA ARG A 3 85.11 5.85 6.08
C ARG A 3 84.85 6.70 7.33
N ILE A 4 85.18 7.98 7.30
CA ILE A 4 84.96 8.88 8.44
C ILE A 4 83.55 9.49 8.42
N MET A 5 82.92 9.62 7.26
CA MET A 5 81.53 10.10 7.17
C MET A 5 80.46 9.08 7.61
N LEU A 6 80.74 7.76 7.52
CA LEU A 6 79.80 6.73 7.96
C LEU A 6 79.71 6.61 9.48
N THR A 7 80.77 6.88 10.19
CA THR A 7 80.79 6.81 11.66
C THR A 7 80.12 8.00 12.34
N CYS A 8 80.14 9.17 11.74
CA CYS A 8 79.40 10.35 12.26
C CYS A 8 77.89 10.25 12.03
N ALA A 9 77.47 9.63 10.95
CA ALA A 9 76.00 9.44 10.69
C ALA A 9 75.41 8.42 11.64
N ALA A 10 76.15 7.37 11.99
CA ALA A 10 75.63 6.34 12.95
C ALA A 10 75.55 6.89 14.38
N ALA A 11 76.45 7.77 14.80
CA ALA A 11 76.41 8.38 16.12
C ALA A 11 75.25 9.40 16.26
N ALA A 12 74.93 10.14 15.18
CA ALA A 12 73.85 11.11 15.19
C ALA A 12 72.43 10.43 15.22
N VAL A 13 72.29 9.28 14.57
CA VAL A 13 71.05 8.49 14.60
C VAL A 13 70.87 7.86 15.95
N LEU A 14 71.90 7.32 16.60
CA LEU A 14 71.77 6.72 17.93
C LEU A 14 71.50 7.79 19.01
N THR A 15 71.97 9.01 18.87
CA THR A 15 71.68 10.10 19.83
C THR A 15 70.22 10.61 19.65
N TYR A 16 69.76 10.64 18.41
CA TYR A 16 68.33 11.04 18.17
C TYR A 16 67.33 10.03 18.66
N VAL A 17 67.60 8.73 18.51
CA VAL A 17 66.75 7.67 19.02
C VAL A 17 66.70 7.58 20.55
N LEU A 18 67.86 7.80 21.21
CA LEU A 18 67.96 7.85 22.66
C LEU A 18 67.33 9.10 23.26
N VAL A 19 67.35 10.25 22.64
CA VAL A 19 66.72 11.48 23.12
C VAL A 19 65.21 11.40 22.89
N SER A 20 64.74 10.74 21.81
CA SER A 20 63.30 10.54 21.54
C SER A 20 62.68 9.52 22.51
N SER A 21 63.35 8.45 22.86
CA SER A 21 62.86 7.45 23.81
C SER A 21 62.76 7.99 25.26
N VAL A 22 63.72 8.80 25.71
CA VAL A 22 63.64 9.43 27.03
C VAL A 22 62.60 10.56 27.07
N GLY A 23 62.34 11.22 25.96
CA GLY A 23 61.24 12.20 25.84
C GLY A 23 59.84 11.58 25.88
N MET A 24 59.69 10.39 25.31
CA MET A 24 58.42 9.65 25.31
C MET A 24 58.11 9.03 26.70
N GLU A 25 59.09 8.53 27.41
CA GLU A 25 58.84 8.02 28.79
C GLU A 25 58.45 9.11 29.78
N ARG A 26 58.95 10.34 29.63
CA ARG A 26 58.51 11.47 30.49
C ARG A 26 57.15 12.05 30.10
N ALA A 27 56.71 11.91 28.84
CA ALA A 27 55.38 12.32 28.42
C ALA A 27 54.26 11.32 28.86
N HIS A 28 54.64 10.07 29.12
CA HIS A 28 53.70 9.06 29.63
C HIS A 28 53.54 9.04 31.15
N ALA A 29 54.36 9.79 31.88
CA ALA A 29 54.28 9.90 33.35
C ALA A 29 53.42 11.04 33.87
N GLN A 30 52.73 11.80 32.97
CA GLN A 30 51.69 12.71 33.40
C GLN A 30 50.40 11.89 33.66
N SER A 31 50.14 11.73 34.95
CA SER A 31 48.94 11.18 35.56
C SER A 31 47.74 10.99 34.65
N LYS A 32 47.47 9.77 34.22
CA LYS A 32 46.11 9.36 33.90
C LYS A 32 45.30 9.62 35.17
N LYS A 33 44.54 10.72 35.25
CA LYS A 33 43.35 10.77 36.09
C LYS A 33 42.63 9.45 35.87
N PRO A 34 42.24 8.72 36.91
CA PRO A 34 41.44 7.53 36.71
C PRO A 34 40.24 7.97 35.85
N ALA A 35 40.08 7.34 34.66
CA ALA A 35 38.91 7.52 33.86
C ALA A 35 37.76 7.27 34.83
N LYS A 36 36.88 8.23 34.97
CA LYS A 36 35.67 8.08 35.75
C LYS A 36 35.05 6.80 35.19
N ALA A 37 34.89 5.78 36.05
CA ALA A 37 34.30 4.52 35.59
C ALA A 37 33.03 4.90 34.84
N ALA A 38 32.93 4.49 33.58
CA ALA A 38 31.75 4.72 32.79
C ALA A 38 30.58 4.21 33.62
N ALA A 39 29.55 5.03 33.80
CA ALA A 39 28.34 4.60 34.48
C ALA A 39 27.90 3.27 33.83
N ALA A 40 27.47 2.31 34.64
CA ALA A 40 27.00 1.04 34.13
C ALA A 40 25.92 1.32 33.08
N PRO A 41 25.97 0.67 31.90
CA PRO A 41 24.97 0.89 30.88
C PRO A 41 23.58 0.59 31.44
N THR A 42 22.67 1.51 31.22
CA THR A 42 21.27 1.34 31.60
C THR A 42 20.47 0.80 30.41
N TYR A 43 19.40 0.09 30.68
CA TYR A 43 18.43 -0.37 29.68
C TYR A 43 19.08 -0.99 28.42
N GLY A 44 19.91 -2.02 28.58
CA GLY A 44 20.54 -2.70 27.48
C GLY A 44 21.61 -1.89 26.73
N ASN A 45 22.15 -0.83 27.37
CA ASN A 45 23.11 0.12 26.78
C ASN A 45 22.43 1.23 25.92
N ALA A 46 21.15 1.50 26.11
CA ALA A 46 20.40 2.50 25.34
C ALA A 46 21.08 3.90 25.31
N ASP A 47 21.84 4.27 26.36
CA ASP A 47 22.60 5.52 26.40
C ASP A 47 23.69 5.64 25.33
N ALA A 48 24.10 4.52 24.70
CA ALA A 48 25.07 4.51 23.63
C ALA A 48 24.52 5.04 22.28
N ILE A 49 23.19 5.09 22.12
CA ILE A 49 22.58 5.63 20.90
C ILE A 49 22.93 7.12 20.77
N THR A 50 23.53 7.51 19.65
CA THR A 50 24.00 8.89 19.39
C THR A 50 23.32 9.53 18.21
N GLU A 51 23.06 10.84 18.27
CA GLU A 51 22.50 11.60 17.14
C GLU A 51 23.35 11.49 15.88
N ASN A 52 24.69 11.49 16.02
CA ASN A 52 25.58 11.42 14.87
C ASN A 52 25.49 10.08 14.13
N GLU A 53 25.36 9.00 14.85
CA GLU A 53 25.15 7.66 14.28
C GLU A 53 23.83 7.59 13.54
N LEU A 54 22.75 8.03 14.16
CA LEU A 54 21.41 8.07 13.54
C LEU A 54 21.41 8.92 12.28
N LYS A 55 22.08 10.07 12.32
CA LYS A 55 22.23 10.93 11.15
C LYS A 55 22.95 10.24 10.00
N VAL A 56 24.00 9.46 10.27
CA VAL A 56 24.73 8.72 9.23
C VAL A 56 23.84 7.67 8.58
N TYR A 57 23.07 6.94 9.36
CA TYR A 57 22.15 5.91 8.84
C TYR A 57 21.04 6.52 7.99
N ASP A 58 20.41 7.58 8.47
CA ASP A 58 19.31 8.23 7.76
C ASP A 58 19.76 8.86 6.44
N TYR A 59 20.89 9.57 6.42
CA TYR A 59 21.46 10.11 5.18
C TYR A 59 21.79 9.04 4.14
N PHE A 60 22.06 7.80 4.56
CA PHE A 60 22.19 6.68 3.64
C PHE A 60 20.83 6.19 3.19
N LEU A 61 19.93 5.87 4.12
CA LEU A 61 18.61 5.30 3.81
C LEU A 61 17.74 6.24 2.99
N ALA A 62 17.80 7.53 3.24
CA ALA A 62 17.07 8.54 2.49
C ALA A 62 17.85 9.15 1.30
N SER A 63 18.95 8.51 0.86
CA SER A 63 19.72 8.99 -0.28
C SER A 63 19.01 8.76 -1.61
N ASP A 64 19.24 9.64 -2.59
CA ASP A 64 18.70 9.52 -3.95
C ASP A 64 19.12 8.21 -4.64
N GLN A 65 20.28 7.64 -4.25
CA GLN A 65 20.81 6.39 -4.79
C GLN A 65 19.93 5.19 -4.49
N LEU A 66 19.10 5.26 -3.46
CA LEU A 66 18.13 4.21 -3.13
C LEU A 66 16.78 4.41 -3.82
N GLU A 67 16.66 5.43 -4.70
CA GLU A 67 15.48 5.65 -5.54
C GLU A 67 14.16 5.63 -4.75
N GLY A 68 14.20 6.10 -3.49
CA GLY A 68 13.04 6.13 -2.58
C GLY A 68 12.58 4.75 -2.12
N ARG A 69 13.46 3.76 -2.09
CA ARG A 69 13.26 2.42 -1.48
C ARG A 69 11.94 1.74 -1.84
N TYR A 70 11.47 1.90 -3.09
CA TYR A 70 10.20 1.30 -3.52
C TYR A 70 10.23 -0.24 -3.40
N PHE A 71 9.19 -0.82 -2.84
CA PHE A 71 9.10 -2.26 -2.62
C PHE A 71 8.26 -2.97 -3.70
N PRO A 72 8.79 -3.99 -4.42
CA PRO A 72 10.20 -4.36 -4.52
C PRO A 72 10.96 -3.49 -5.53
N SER A 73 12.21 -3.18 -5.24
CA SER A 73 13.11 -2.52 -6.18
C SER A 73 14.57 -2.72 -5.76
N ARG A 74 15.48 -2.43 -6.69
CA ARG A 74 16.92 -2.44 -6.41
C ARG A 74 17.30 -1.48 -5.27
N GLY A 75 16.62 -0.33 -5.16
CA GLY A 75 16.85 0.61 -4.07
C GLY A 75 16.51 0.02 -2.71
N TYR A 76 15.36 -0.68 -2.65
CA TYR A 76 14.96 -1.41 -1.45
C TYR A 76 15.94 -2.54 -1.10
N ASP A 77 16.31 -3.39 -2.07
CA ASP A 77 17.25 -4.50 -1.84
C ASP A 77 18.60 -3.99 -1.33
N THR A 78 19.07 -2.84 -1.85
CA THR A 78 20.30 -2.20 -1.37
C THR A 78 20.16 -1.73 0.08
N ALA A 79 19.02 -1.16 0.47
CA ALA A 79 18.75 -0.80 1.86
C ALA A 79 18.68 -2.03 2.78
N ALA A 80 18.05 -3.11 2.34
CA ALA A 80 17.98 -4.38 3.06
C ALA A 80 19.37 -4.99 3.29
N LEU A 81 20.22 -5.01 2.26
CA LEU A 81 21.62 -5.44 2.38
C LEU A 81 22.44 -4.56 3.31
N TYR A 82 22.21 -3.24 3.28
CA TYR A 82 22.88 -2.30 4.20
C TYR A 82 22.53 -2.63 5.66
N VAL A 83 21.24 -2.78 5.97
CA VAL A 83 20.79 -3.17 7.31
C VAL A 83 21.40 -4.51 7.72
N ALA A 84 21.26 -5.55 6.89
CA ALA A 84 21.78 -6.88 7.18
C ALA A 84 23.31 -6.90 7.40
N SER A 85 24.07 -6.07 6.68
CA SER A 85 25.53 -5.97 6.85
C SER A 85 25.90 -5.45 8.22
N HIS A 86 25.22 -4.43 8.73
CA HIS A 86 25.43 -3.92 10.09
C HIS A 86 25.07 -4.94 11.15
N LEU A 87 23.93 -5.64 10.99
CA LEU A 87 23.51 -6.68 11.94
C LEU A 87 24.52 -7.82 12.02
N ALA A 88 25.08 -8.24 10.86
CA ALA A 88 26.12 -9.24 10.79
C ALA A 88 27.44 -8.76 11.41
N GLU A 89 27.88 -7.54 11.12
CA GLU A 89 29.07 -6.92 11.68
C GLU A 89 29.01 -6.83 13.21
N TRP A 90 27.84 -6.48 13.75
CA TRP A 90 27.61 -6.40 15.21
C TRP A 90 27.45 -7.76 15.88
N GLY A 91 27.43 -8.85 15.11
CA GLY A 91 27.35 -10.21 15.63
C GLY A 91 25.96 -10.60 16.17
N LEU A 92 24.90 -9.94 15.73
CA LEU A 92 23.54 -10.34 15.99
C LEU A 92 23.23 -11.65 15.25
N LYS A 93 22.43 -12.53 15.85
CA LYS A 93 22.05 -13.80 15.23
C LYS A 93 21.05 -13.55 14.10
N PRO A 94 21.22 -14.19 12.93
CA PRO A 94 20.23 -14.09 11.88
C PRO A 94 18.89 -14.69 12.30
N GLY A 95 17.80 -14.03 11.94
CA GLY A 95 16.42 -14.43 12.23
C GLY A 95 15.58 -14.69 11.00
N GLY A 96 16.16 -14.64 9.80
CA GLY A 96 15.46 -14.88 8.55
C GLY A 96 15.04 -16.32 8.35
N SER A 97 14.31 -16.59 7.29
CA SER A 97 13.68 -17.87 7.02
C SER A 97 14.37 -18.69 5.92
N THR A 98 15.60 -18.37 5.53
CA THR A 98 16.33 -19.12 4.50
C THR A 98 17.34 -20.10 5.08
N THR A 99 17.44 -21.28 4.47
CA THR A 99 18.48 -22.27 4.79
C THR A 99 19.70 -22.19 3.88
N GLY A 100 19.61 -21.41 2.81
CA GLY A 100 20.67 -21.33 1.82
C GLY A 100 21.80 -20.40 2.26
N THR A 101 23.01 -20.69 1.78
CA THR A 101 24.19 -19.88 2.05
C THR A 101 24.80 -19.39 0.76
N ASN A 102 24.08 -18.52 0.04
CA ASN A 102 24.67 -17.81 -1.09
C ASN A 102 25.55 -16.62 -0.62
N GLY A 103 25.59 -16.40 0.69
CA GLY A 103 26.42 -15.37 1.31
C GLY A 103 26.10 -15.22 2.80
N PRO A 104 26.89 -14.46 3.56
CA PRO A 104 26.75 -14.30 5.01
C PRO A 104 25.51 -13.47 5.41
N LEU A 105 24.93 -12.70 4.50
CA LEU A 105 23.78 -11.82 4.76
C LEU A 105 22.43 -12.51 4.51
N GLN A 106 22.40 -13.51 3.64
CA GLN A 106 21.17 -14.22 3.30
C GLN A 106 20.39 -14.77 4.51
N PRO A 107 21.01 -15.32 5.57
CA PRO A 107 20.27 -15.80 6.73
C PRO A 107 19.50 -14.73 7.49
N TYR A 108 19.76 -13.44 7.25
CA TYR A 108 18.99 -12.31 7.82
C TYR A 108 17.72 -12.01 7.02
N MET A 109 17.59 -12.52 5.80
CA MET A 109 16.50 -12.25 4.89
C MET A 109 15.34 -13.22 5.09
N MET A 110 14.12 -12.70 5.02
CA MET A 110 12.88 -13.45 4.95
C MET A 110 12.20 -13.15 3.62
N PRO A 111 12.44 -13.98 2.58
CA PRO A 111 11.98 -13.69 1.23
C PRO A 111 10.46 -13.81 1.11
N ILE A 112 9.88 -12.89 0.36
CA ILE A 112 8.46 -12.82 -0.01
C ILE A 112 8.36 -13.04 -1.51
N GLU A 113 7.78 -14.16 -1.95
CA GLU A 113 7.53 -14.42 -3.37
C GLU A 113 6.55 -13.41 -3.94
N MET A 114 6.93 -12.78 -5.04
CA MET A 114 6.16 -11.74 -5.72
C MET A 114 5.85 -12.12 -7.16
N VAL A 115 4.75 -11.63 -7.68
CA VAL A 115 4.41 -11.74 -9.10
C VAL A 115 3.91 -10.39 -9.62
N ALA A 116 4.47 -9.95 -10.74
CA ALA A 116 3.91 -8.88 -11.52
C ALA A 116 3.11 -9.48 -12.68
N ARG A 117 1.92 -8.94 -12.92
CA ARG A 117 1.06 -9.31 -14.03
C ARG A 117 0.73 -8.06 -14.82
N GLU A 118 1.07 -8.07 -16.08
CA GLU A 118 0.81 -6.97 -16.99
C GLU A 118 -0.07 -7.46 -18.14
N VAL A 119 -1.11 -6.70 -18.44
CA VAL A 119 -1.91 -6.96 -19.64
C VAL A 119 -1.09 -6.63 -20.87
N VAL A 120 -1.11 -7.52 -21.88
CA VAL A 120 -0.53 -7.29 -23.19
C VAL A 120 -1.62 -6.72 -24.11
N PRO A 121 -1.67 -5.38 -24.29
CA PRO A 121 -2.79 -4.73 -24.99
C PRO A 121 -2.97 -5.17 -26.42
N GLU A 122 -1.88 -5.36 -27.17
CA GLU A 122 -1.86 -5.77 -28.57
C GLU A 122 -2.44 -7.17 -28.80
N ASP A 123 -2.28 -8.05 -27.82
CA ASP A 123 -2.78 -9.43 -27.87
C ASP A 123 -4.16 -9.57 -27.20
N SER A 124 -4.61 -8.53 -26.47
CA SER A 124 -5.91 -8.55 -25.77
C SER A 124 -7.01 -8.01 -26.67
N LYS A 125 -8.02 -8.83 -26.96
CA LYS A 125 -9.10 -8.52 -27.88
C LYS A 125 -10.46 -8.89 -27.32
N ALA A 126 -11.46 -8.07 -27.62
CA ALA A 126 -12.86 -8.44 -27.43
C ALA A 126 -13.57 -8.44 -28.78
N THR A 127 -14.38 -9.46 -29.04
CA THR A 127 -15.17 -9.56 -30.27
C THR A 127 -16.64 -9.75 -29.96
N LEU A 128 -17.48 -8.99 -30.66
CA LEU A 128 -18.94 -9.08 -30.59
C LEU A 128 -19.48 -9.58 -31.92
N VAL A 129 -20.10 -10.75 -31.92
CA VAL A 129 -20.95 -11.23 -33.01
C VAL A 129 -22.35 -10.66 -32.78
N ALA A 130 -22.94 -10.00 -33.77
CA ALA A 130 -24.26 -9.38 -33.68
C ALA A 130 -25.06 -9.56 -34.94
N PRO A 131 -26.40 -9.49 -34.89
CA PRO A 131 -27.22 -9.48 -36.12
C PRO A 131 -26.81 -8.35 -37.06
N PRO A 132 -26.88 -8.54 -38.38
CA PRO A 132 -26.63 -7.44 -39.33
C PRO A 132 -27.64 -6.32 -39.11
N VAL A 133 -27.16 -5.07 -39.15
CA VAL A 133 -28.03 -3.90 -39.08
C VAL A 133 -28.87 -3.85 -40.34
N GLN A 134 -30.20 -4.04 -40.26
CA GLN A 134 -31.08 -3.75 -41.37
C GLN A 134 -30.98 -2.26 -41.70
N GLY A 135 -30.47 -1.92 -42.86
CA GLY A 135 -30.21 -0.53 -43.26
C GLY A 135 -31.47 0.33 -43.24
N GLY A 136 -31.64 1.11 -42.19
CA GLY A 136 -32.39 2.34 -42.23
C GLY A 136 -31.63 3.31 -43.15
N GLY A 137 -32.30 3.81 -44.16
CA GLY A 137 -31.72 4.62 -45.23
C GLY A 137 -30.76 5.71 -44.69
N ARG A 138 -29.67 5.87 -45.42
CA ARG A 138 -28.69 6.95 -45.20
C ARG A 138 -29.38 8.31 -45.11
N GLY A 139 -29.74 8.75 -43.97
CA GLY A 139 -29.96 10.17 -43.63
C GLY A 139 -28.60 10.83 -43.54
N GLY A 140 -28.16 11.45 -44.64
CA GLY A 140 -26.94 12.26 -44.57
C GLY A 140 -27.06 13.35 -43.56
N PHE A 141 -26.22 13.36 -42.54
CA PHE A 141 -26.01 14.58 -41.73
C PHE A 141 -25.33 15.62 -42.59
N GLY A 142 -26.15 16.60 -43.10
CA GLY A 142 -25.64 17.82 -43.70
C GLY A 142 -24.84 18.59 -42.70
N GLY A 143 -23.56 18.72 -42.90
CA GLY A 143 -22.70 19.66 -42.16
C GLY A 143 -23.15 21.11 -42.47
N PRO A 144 -22.97 22.07 -41.55
CA PRO A 144 -23.32 23.49 -41.78
C PRO A 144 -22.40 24.08 -42.84
N GLY A 145 -23.05 24.67 -43.90
CA GLY A 145 -22.39 25.24 -45.03
C GLY A 145 -21.56 26.48 -44.64
N GLY A 146 -20.38 26.58 -45.24
CA GLY A 146 -19.59 27.79 -45.34
C GLY A 146 -19.97 28.57 -46.62
N PRO A 147 -19.81 29.91 -46.66
CA PRO A 147 -20.35 30.73 -47.73
C PRO A 147 -19.48 30.81 -49.01
N GLY A 148 -20.14 30.78 -50.07
CA GLY A 148 -20.04 31.03 -51.47
C GLY A 148 -18.79 31.58 -52.14
N SER A 149 -18.64 31.09 -53.39
CA SER A 149 -18.16 31.92 -54.51
C SER A 149 -18.77 31.39 -55.84
N PRO A 150 -19.03 32.24 -56.79
CA PRO A 150 -19.95 31.99 -57.91
C PRO A 150 -19.25 31.71 -59.24
N GLY A 151 -19.96 31.02 -60.13
CA GLY A 151 -19.79 31.25 -61.55
C GLY A 151 -19.46 30.03 -62.43
N GLY A 152 -20.37 29.76 -63.41
CA GLY A 152 -19.98 29.19 -64.71
C GLY A 152 -20.84 28.07 -65.26
N GLY A 153 -21.91 28.41 -66.02
CA GLY A 153 -22.21 27.94 -67.41
C GLY A 153 -22.66 26.49 -67.63
N ALA A 154 -23.93 26.34 -67.95
CA ALA A 154 -24.52 25.23 -68.68
C ALA A 154 -24.20 25.34 -70.17
N PRO A 155 -24.41 24.37 -71.09
CA PRO A 155 -25.73 23.92 -71.54
C PRO A 155 -25.83 22.43 -71.95
N PRO A 156 -26.98 22.12 -72.69
CA PRO A 156 -27.72 20.85 -72.47
C PRO A 156 -27.59 19.88 -73.65
N ASP A 157 -28.14 18.67 -73.50
CA ASP A 157 -28.97 17.99 -74.49
C ASP A 157 -28.94 16.46 -74.35
N ALA A 158 -30.10 15.90 -74.42
CA ALA A 158 -30.68 14.76 -75.11
C ALA A 158 -31.11 13.55 -74.28
N ALA A 159 -32.41 13.43 -74.12
CA ALA A 159 -33.16 12.17 -74.06
C ALA A 159 -33.37 11.62 -75.48
N PRO A 160 -33.91 10.42 -75.78
CA PRO A 160 -34.88 9.66 -75.02
C PRO A 160 -34.82 8.11 -75.09
N ALA A 161 -35.69 7.50 -74.31
CA ALA A 161 -36.52 6.31 -74.57
C ALA A 161 -35.88 4.88 -74.71
N GLY A 162 -36.44 4.02 -73.87
CA GLY A 162 -36.36 2.55 -74.11
C GLY A 162 -37.00 1.76 -72.97
N GLY A 163 -38.29 1.48 -73.06
CA GLY A 163 -39.04 0.65 -72.11
C GLY A 163 -38.62 -0.86 -72.24
N GLY A 164 -38.68 -1.47 -71.06
CA GLY A 164 -38.49 -2.92 -70.96
C GLY A 164 -39.20 -3.45 -69.72
N GLN A 165 -40.38 -3.96 -69.91
CA GLN A 165 -41.09 -4.84 -68.94
C GLN A 165 -40.28 -6.12 -68.73
N GLY A 166 -40.01 -6.55 -67.51
CA GLY A 166 -39.34 -7.80 -67.24
C GLY A 166 -39.49 -8.23 -65.79
N GLY A 167 -40.51 -9.06 -65.57
CA GLY A 167 -40.55 -10.19 -64.67
C GLY A 167 -40.03 -10.11 -63.25
N GLY A 168 -40.94 -10.05 -62.24
CA GLY A 168 -40.63 -10.30 -60.84
C GLY A 168 -40.04 -11.68 -60.62
N ARG A 169 -38.74 -11.70 -60.20
CA ARG A 169 -38.18 -12.81 -59.50
C ARG A 169 -38.22 -12.45 -58.01
N ARG A 170 -39.10 -13.11 -57.23
CA ARG A 170 -38.99 -13.25 -55.80
C ARG A 170 -37.66 -13.93 -55.50
N GLY A 171 -36.61 -13.15 -55.31
CA GLY A 171 -35.38 -13.61 -54.70
C GLY A 171 -35.65 -13.91 -53.24
N GLY A 172 -35.60 -15.19 -52.88
CA GLY A 172 -35.53 -15.58 -51.45
C GLY A 172 -34.37 -14.85 -50.81
N GLY A 173 -34.67 -13.92 -49.89
CA GLY A 173 -33.66 -13.21 -49.12
C GLY A 173 -32.84 -14.21 -48.33
N ARG A 174 -31.57 -14.42 -48.72
CA ARG A 174 -30.60 -15.03 -47.82
C ARG A 174 -30.64 -14.21 -46.51
N ALA A 175 -30.88 -14.87 -45.38
CA ALA A 175 -30.73 -14.25 -44.13
C ALA A 175 -29.31 -13.62 -44.09
N ALA A 176 -29.23 -12.33 -43.85
CA ALA A 176 -27.95 -11.64 -43.78
C ALA A 176 -27.10 -12.25 -42.66
N GLU A 177 -25.84 -12.54 -42.96
CA GLU A 177 -24.95 -13.20 -42.01
C GLU A 177 -24.64 -12.29 -40.80
N PRO A 178 -24.44 -12.85 -39.58
CA PRO A 178 -24.03 -12.08 -38.42
C PRO A 178 -22.72 -11.32 -38.66
N VAL A 179 -22.63 -10.12 -38.13
CA VAL A 179 -21.43 -9.26 -38.22
C VAL A 179 -20.56 -9.43 -36.97
N THR A 180 -19.28 -9.61 -37.17
CA THR A 180 -18.28 -9.64 -36.06
C THR A 180 -17.55 -8.33 -36.04
N THR A 181 -17.57 -7.69 -34.87
CA THR A 181 -16.80 -6.45 -34.59
C THR A 181 -15.76 -6.74 -33.52
N THR A 182 -14.53 -6.28 -33.74
CA THR A 182 -13.41 -6.41 -32.78
C THR A 182 -13.15 -5.07 -32.11
N PHE A 183 -12.84 -5.13 -30.82
CA PHE A 183 -12.59 -3.97 -29.94
C PHE A 183 -11.23 -4.11 -29.29
N ASP A 184 -10.51 -2.98 -29.20
CA ASP A 184 -9.14 -2.92 -28.72
C ASP A 184 -9.08 -2.64 -27.23
N TYR A 185 -8.18 -3.35 -26.52
CA TYR A 185 -7.92 -3.12 -25.11
C TYR A 185 -7.35 -1.71 -24.85
N GLY A 186 -7.78 -1.10 -23.77
CA GLY A 186 -7.33 0.25 -23.35
C GLY A 186 -8.08 1.39 -24.02
N LYS A 187 -8.61 1.18 -25.25
CA LYS A 187 -9.41 2.14 -26.02
C LYS A 187 -10.92 1.87 -25.89
N ASP A 188 -11.32 0.66 -26.20
CA ASP A 188 -12.74 0.29 -26.26
C ASP A 188 -13.20 -0.49 -25.04
N TRP A 189 -12.28 -1.13 -24.33
CA TRP A 189 -12.53 -1.86 -23.09
C TRP A 189 -11.29 -2.01 -22.22
N THR A 190 -11.47 -2.29 -20.91
CA THR A 190 -10.42 -2.57 -19.94
C THR A 190 -10.81 -3.71 -19.04
N PHE A 191 -9.82 -4.37 -18.42
CA PHE A 191 -10.06 -5.37 -17.37
C PHE A 191 -10.40 -4.68 -16.04
N GLY A 192 -11.30 -5.27 -15.26
CA GLY A 192 -11.71 -4.82 -13.93
C GLY A 192 -12.89 -3.83 -13.96
N ALA A 193 -13.33 -3.40 -12.78
CA ALA A 193 -14.49 -2.55 -12.56
C ALA A 193 -14.29 -1.07 -12.95
N GLY A 194 -13.17 -0.72 -13.58
CA GLY A 194 -12.79 0.66 -13.89
C GLY A 194 -12.48 1.49 -12.64
N ALA A 195 -12.10 2.77 -12.82
CA ALA A 195 -11.73 3.68 -11.74
C ALA A 195 -12.83 3.96 -10.68
N ALA A 196 -14.08 3.63 -10.96
CA ALA A 196 -15.21 3.81 -10.06
C ALA A 196 -15.38 2.71 -9.00
N GLY A 197 -14.78 1.54 -9.17
CA GLY A 197 -14.86 0.41 -8.23
C GLY A 197 -13.78 0.38 -7.15
N ALA A 198 -12.78 1.27 -7.21
CA ALA A 198 -11.62 1.28 -6.31
C ALA A 198 -11.80 2.12 -5.03
N ALA A 199 -12.99 2.62 -4.74
CA ALA A 199 -13.25 3.54 -3.62
C ALA A 199 -13.70 2.85 -2.31
N GLY A 200 -13.23 1.64 -2.08
CA GLY A 200 -13.41 0.93 -0.81
C GLY A 200 -12.06 0.48 -0.25
N GLY A 201 -11.48 1.26 0.66
CA GLY A 201 -10.37 0.90 1.56
C GLY A 201 -9.07 0.46 0.89
N GLY A 202 -8.03 1.27 0.99
CA GLY A 202 -6.63 0.90 0.80
C GLY A 202 -6.27 0.18 -0.51
N GLY A 203 -5.93 0.92 -1.54
CA GLY A 203 -4.92 0.58 -2.54
C GLY A 203 -4.95 -0.77 -3.28
N ARG A 204 -6.11 -1.40 -3.49
CA ARG A 204 -6.16 -2.70 -4.19
C ARG A 204 -6.97 -2.60 -5.47
N GLY A 205 -6.33 -2.14 -6.55
CA GLY A 205 -6.80 -2.48 -7.89
C GLY A 205 -6.93 -3.99 -7.96
N GLY A 206 -8.08 -4.53 -8.41
CA GLY A 206 -8.28 -5.97 -8.51
C GLY A 206 -7.06 -6.60 -9.21
N ALA A 207 -6.49 -7.64 -8.61
CA ALA A 207 -5.31 -8.31 -9.14
C ALA A 207 -5.60 -8.74 -10.58
N VAL A 208 -4.70 -8.41 -11.49
CA VAL A 208 -4.77 -8.89 -12.86
C VAL A 208 -4.71 -10.41 -12.81
N PRO A 209 -5.65 -11.17 -13.43
CA PRO A 209 -5.62 -12.63 -13.44
C PRO A 209 -4.46 -13.15 -14.32
N ASP A 210 -4.24 -14.45 -14.34
CA ASP A 210 -3.23 -15.06 -15.21
C ASP A 210 -3.63 -15.00 -16.69
N GLY A 211 -4.85 -14.56 -16.99
CA GLY A 211 -5.46 -14.39 -18.30
C GLY A 211 -6.97 -14.52 -18.22
N LEU A 212 -7.68 -14.22 -19.30
CA LEU A 212 -9.13 -14.41 -19.38
C LEU A 212 -9.51 -14.83 -20.81
N ASP A 213 -10.17 -15.99 -20.90
CA ASP A 213 -10.77 -16.48 -22.14
C ASP A 213 -12.22 -16.86 -21.88
N VAL A 214 -13.14 -16.01 -22.30
CA VAL A 214 -14.58 -16.27 -22.11
C VAL A 214 -15.34 -15.98 -23.39
N THR A 215 -16.30 -16.86 -23.70
CA THR A 215 -17.24 -16.67 -24.81
C THR A 215 -18.63 -17.04 -24.35
N GLY A 216 -19.60 -16.14 -24.49
CA GLY A 216 -20.96 -16.40 -24.02
C GLY A 216 -22.00 -15.49 -24.62
N ASN A 217 -23.26 -15.91 -24.50
CA ASN A 217 -24.43 -15.07 -24.72
C ASN A 217 -24.57 -14.08 -23.55
N LEU A 218 -25.40 -13.08 -23.69
CA LEU A 218 -25.42 -11.90 -22.83
C LEU A 218 -26.78 -11.72 -22.16
N VAL A 219 -26.73 -11.32 -20.88
CA VAL A 219 -27.88 -10.93 -20.08
C VAL A 219 -27.63 -9.53 -19.52
N PHE A 220 -28.51 -8.58 -19.81
CA PHE A 220 -28.48 -7.26 -19.17
C PHE A 220 -29.28 -7.30 -17.86
N ALA A 221 -28.68 -6.90 -16.76
CA ALA A 221 -29.24 -6.99 -15.42
C ALA A 221 -29.34 -5.63 -14.69
N GLY A 222 -29.57 -4.54 -15.43
CA GLY A 222 -29.60 -3.20 -14.81
C GLY A 222 -28.29 -2.90 -14.07
N ASN A 223 -28.34 -2.58 -12.77
CA ASN A 223 -27.13 -2.41 -11.96
C ASN A 223 -26.56 -3.75 -11.42
N GLY A 224 -27.32 -4.84 -11.52
CA GLY A 224 -26.89 -6.20 -11.21
C GLY A 224 -26.73 -6.55 -9.72
N TYR A 225 -27.06 -5.66 -8.80
CA TYR A 225 -26.98 -5.93 -7.37
C TYR A 225 -28.23 -6.71 -6.88
N VAL A 226 -27.99 -7.78 -6.12
CA VAL A 226 -29.03 -8.44 -5.34
C VAL A 226 -28.96 -7.92 -3.92
N VAL A 227 -30.08 -7.41 -3.38
CA VAL A 227 -30.10 -6.81 -2.02
C VAL A 227 -31.28 -7.40 -1.26
N THR A 228 -31.00 -8.17 -0.21
CA THR A 228 -31.98 -8.89 0.59
C THR A 228 -32.96 -7.94 1.30
N LYS A 229 -32.41 -6.87 1.89
CA LYS A 229 -33.19 -5.89 2.68
C LYS A 229 -34.31 -5.20 1.88
N THR A 230 -34.08 -4.95 0.60
CA THR A 230 -35.03 -4.30 -0.30
C THR A 230 -35.77 -5.29 -1.20
N SER A 231 -35.52 -6.59 -1.04
CA SER A 231 -36.03 -7.65 -1.91
C SER A 231 -35.73 -7.37 -3.40
N THR A 232 -34.58 -6.73 -3.66
CA THR A 232 -34.14 -6.44 -5.02
C THR A 232 -33.40 -7.65 -5.58
N ASP A 233 -33.93 -8.22 -6.66
CA ASP A 233 -33.30 -9.30 -7.43
C ASP A 233 -33.49 -9.03 -8.93
N PRO A 234 -32.51 -8.45 -9.62
CA PRO A 234 -32.62 -8.19 -11.06
C PRO A 234 -32.57 -9.45 -11.91
N TYR A 235 -32.25 -10.61 -11.34
CA TYR A 235 -32.09 -11.87 -12.06
C TYR A 235 -33.32 -12.78 -11.95
N ASN A 236 -34.38 -12.34 -11.27
CA ASN A 236 -35.56 -13.17 -11.06
C ASN A 236 -36.16 -13.69 -12.38
N GLY A 237 -36.19 -15.01 -12.55
CA GLY A 237 -36.67 -15.68 -13.76
C GLY A 237 -35.64 -15.72 -14.94
N ILE A 238 -34.38 -15.28 -14.73
CA ILE A 238 -33.36 -15.29 -15.77
C ILE A 238 -32.20 -16.22 -15.36
N ASP A 239 -31.91 -17.21 -16.19
CA ASP A 239 -30.75 -18.08 -16.04
C ASP A 239 -29.49 -17.38 -16.56
N VAL A 240 -28.47 -17.22 -15.70
CA VAL A 240 -27.18 -16.60 -16.04
C VAL A 240 -26.06 -17.63 -16.21
N LYS A 241 -26.32 -18.91 -15.95
CA LYS A 241 -25.30 -19.97 -16.02
C LYS A 241 -24.72 -20.08 -17.43
N GLY A 242 -23.40 -20.02 -17.53
CA GLY A 242 -22.68 -20.07 -18.80
C GLY A 242 -22.89 -18.84 -19.70
N LYS A 243 -23.46 -17.76 -19.18
CA LYS A 243 -23.65 -16.48 -19.88
C LYS A 243 -22.77 -15.39 -19.30
N ILE A 244 -22.69 -14.26 -19.98
CA ILE A 244 -21.99 -13.06 -19.53
C ILE A 244 -23.04 -12.05 -19.06
N ILE A 245 -22.90 -11.55 -17.83
CA ILE A 245 -23.80 -10.55 -17.26
C ILE A 245 -23.33 -9.16 -17.64
N VAL A 246 -24.22 -8.33 -18.21
CA VAL A 246 -23.97 -6.92 -18.53
C VAL A 246 -24.67 -6.04 -17.53
N VAL A 247 -23.95 -5.06 -16.95
CA VAL A 247 -24.50 -4.14 -15.95
C VAL A 247 -24.16 -2.68 -16.23
N ALA A 248 -25.01 -1.76 -15.76
CA ALA A 248 -24.83 -0.32 -15.86
C ALA A 248 -25.26 0.35 -14.55
N GLY A 249 -24.38 1.17 -13.98
CA GLY A 249 -24.61 1.88 -12.72
C GLY A 249 -24.41 1.04 -11.46
N VAL A 250 -24.81 1.62 -10.34
CA VAL A 250 -24.79 1.01 -8.98
C VAL A 250 -26.08 1.40 -8.24
N PRO A 251 -26.45 0.73 -7.14
CA PRO A 251 -27.56 1.18 -6.28
C PRO A 251 -27.33 2.60 -5.76
N ALA A 252 -28.40 3.35 -5.56
CA ALA A 252 -28.33 4.74 -5.10
C ALA A 252 -27.61 4.89 -3.76
N GLU A 253 -27.79 3.93 -2.85
CA GLU A 253 -27.13 3.87 -1.55
C GLU A 253 -25.60 3.73 -1.69
N VAL A 254 -25.17 2.88 -2.63
CA VAL A 254 -23.74 2.68 -2.95
C VAL A 254 -23.17 3.94 -3.59
N ALA A 255 -23.89 4.56 -4.52
CA ALA A 255 -23.48 5.81 -5.16
C ALA A 255 -23.33 6.94 -4.14
N ALA A 256 -24.27 7.08 -3.20
CA ALA A 256 -24.23 8.07 -2.14
C ALA A 256 -23.03 7.86 -1.20
N ALA A 257 -22.74 6.63 -0.81
CA ALA A 257 -21.58 6.29 0.01
C ALA A 257 -20.25 6.57 -0.71
N GLN A 258 -20.18 6.27 -2.02
CA GLN A 258 -19.02 6.59 -2.84
C GLN A 258 -18.80 8.10 -3.01
N ALA A 259 -19.88 8.88 -3.18
CA ALA A 259 -19.82 10.33 -3.25
C ALA A 259 -19.34 10.96 -1.93
N ALA A 260 -19.86 10.47 -0.80
CA ALA A 260 -19.43 10.89 0.52
C ALA A 260 -17.94 10.59 0.80
N GLY A 261 -17.43 9.44 0.28
CA GLY A 261 -16.00 9.08 0.37
C GLY A 261 -15.06 9.90 -0.52
N ARG A 262 -15.57 10.50 -1.60
CA ARG A 262 -14.78 11.34 -2.52
C ARG A 262 -14.54 12.76 -2.00
N GLY A 263 -15.40 13.30 -1.14
CA GLY A 263 -15.27 14.63 -0.55
C GLY A 263 -14.03 14.81 0.35
N GLY A 264 -13.32 13.72 0.69
CA GLY A 264 -12.10 13.75 1.51
C GLY A 264 -10.77 13.64 0.75
N ARG A 265 -10.77 13.49 -0.57
CA ARG A 265 -9.54 13.20 -1.36
C ARG A 265 -9.23 14.18 -2.51
N GLY A 266 -9.77 15.40 -2.51
CA GLY A 266 -9.58 16.36 -3.60
C GLY A 266 -9.44 17.78 -3.10
N GLY A 267 -8.29 18.18 -2.60
CA GLY A 267 -7.92 19.57 -2.35
C GLY A 267 -7.54 20.28 -3.66
N GLY A 268 -8.55 20.69 -4.44
CA GLY A 268 -8.41 21.70 -5.50
C GLY A 268 -9.06 22.99 -5.01
N ALA A 269 -8.28 24.05 -4.86
CA ALA A 269 -8.72 25.35 -4.36
C ALA A 269 -9.88 25.92 -5.18
N THR A 270 -11.04 26.13 -4.54
CA THR A 270 -12.03 27.11 -4.94
C THR A 270 -12.36 28.01 -3.75
N ALA A 271 -12.42 29.30 -4.02
CA ALA A 271 -12.53 30.38 -3.06
C ALA A 271 -13.71 30.28 -2.08
N PRO A 272 -13.62 30.89 -0.87
CA PRO A 272 -14.57 30.69 0.19
C PRO A 272 -15.87 31.46 -0.03
N ALA A 273 -17.00 30.74 0.06
CA ALA A 273 -18.31 31.36 0.21
C ALA A 273 -18.60 31.63 1.68
N ALA A 274 -19.10 32.82 1.97
CA ALA A 274 -19.36 33.36 3.29
C ALA A 274 -20.36 32.51 4.10
N VAL A 275 -20.03 32.28 5.40
CA VAL A 275 -20.85 31.58 6.40
C VAL A 275 -21.78 32.60 7.08
N PRO A 276 -23.10 32.34 7.25
CA PRO A 276 -23.94 33.06 8.18
C PRO A 276 -23.86 32.45 9.56
N ALA A 277 -23.67 33.28 10.57
CA ALA A 277 -23.67 32.91 11.98
C ALA A 277 -25.09 32.62 12.50
N GLY A 278 -25.21 31.62 13.37
CA GLY A 278 -26.25 31.54 14.37
C GLY A 278 -27.02 30.24 14.48
N GLY A 279 -26.98 29.62 15.67
CA GLY A 279 -27.97 28.66 16.12
C GLY A 279 -27.41 27.40 16.76
N ALA A 280 -27.29 27.42 18.08
CA ALA A 280 -27.00 26.21 18.87
C ALA A 280 -28.17 25.23 18.77
N GLN A 281 -27.92 23.99 18.37
CA GLN A 281 -28.85 22.88 18.49
C GLN A 281 -28.16 21.65 19.06
N ALA A 282 -28.90 20.95 19.91
CA ALA A 282 -28.51 19.82 20.72
C ALA A 282 -27.82 18.71 19.92
N ALA A 283 -26.82 18.06 20.56
CA ALA A 283 -26.06 16.96 20.01
C ALA A 283 -26.96 15.77 19.65
N PRO A 284 -26.88 15.25 18.43
CA PRO A 284 -27.49 13.97 18.11
C PRO A 284 -26.58 12.83 18.52
N ALA A 285 -27.22 11.71 18.91
CA ALA A 285 -26.60 10.47 19.33
C ALA A 285 -25.51 9.98 18.36
N THR A 286 -24.48 9.37 18.90
CA THR A 286 -23.31 8.75 18.26
C THR A 286 -23.70 7.91 17.04
N PRO A 287 -23.27 8.21 15.81
CA PRO A 287 -23.47 7.32 14.71
C PRO A 287 -22.56 6.10 14.85
N ALA A 288 -23.14 4.92 14.72
CA ALA A 288 -22.40 3.66 14.58
C ALA A 288 -21.39 3.75 13.41
N ALA A 289 -20.29 2.96 13.51
CA ALA A 289 -19.30 2.81 12.45
C ALA A 289 -19.98 2.72 11.07
N PRO A 290 -19.40 3.27 9.98
CA PRO A 290 -19.99 3.20 8.66
C PRO A 290 -20.07 1.74 8.23
N THR A 291 -21.19 1.11 8.54
CA THR A 291 -21.59 -0.17 7.96
C THR A 291 -21.71 0.04 6.46
N ASP A 292 -21.27 -0.94 5.68
CA ASP A 292 -21.58 -0.98 4.25
C ASP A 292 -23.09 -0.67 4.09
N PRO A 293 -23.46 0.31 3.26
CA PRO A 293 -24.86 0.76 3.17
C PRO A 293 -25.83 -0.35 2.85
N LEU A 294 -25.34 -1.45 2.28
CA LEU A 294 -26.12 -2.62 1.92
C LEU A 294 -26.06 -3.77 2.94
N GLY A 295 -25.16 -3.70 3.94
CA GLY A 295 -24.92 -4.74 4.92
C GLY A 295 -23.69 -5.61 4.63
N GLU A 296 -23.74 -6.90 4.97
CA GLU A 296 -22.63 -7.84 4.81
C GLU A 296 -22.65 -8.48 3.40
N ALA A 297 -21.52 -8.36 2.68
CA ALA A 297 -21.38 -8.97 1.35
C ALA A 297 -21.55 -10.50 1.38
N CYS A 298 -22.17 -11.06 0.35
CA CYS A 298 -22.52 -12.48 0.22
C CYS A 298 -23.55 -13.01 1.25
N LYS A 299 -24.11 -12.13 2.05
CA LYS A 299 -25.14 -12.45 3.04
C LYS A 299 -26.36 -11.54 2.87
N ASP A 300 -26.17 -10.24 3.03
CA ASP A 300 -27.22 -9.24 2.93
C ASP A 300 -27.35 -8.69 1.50
N TYR A 301 -26.25 -8.74 0.75
CA TYR A 301 -26.24 -8.37 -0.67
C TYR A 301 -25.16 -9.15 -1.45
N TRP A 302 -25.31 -9.16 -2.78
CA TRP A 302 -24.32 -9.65 -3.74
C TRP A 302 -24.07 -8.58 -4.80
N THR A 303 -22.80 -8.29 -5.06
CA THR A 303 -22.43 -7.52 -6.26
C THR A 303 -22.66 -8.36 -7.52
N PRO A 304 -22.71 -7.77 -8.71
CA PRO A 304 -22.82 -8.53 -9.97
C PRO A 304 -21.77 -9.63 -10.09
N GLU A 305 -20.52 -9.36 -9.69
CA GLU A 305 -19.42 -10.34 -9.76
C GLU A 305 -19.57 -11.48 -8.76
N GLN A 306 -20.03 -11.19 -7.55
CA GLN A 306 -20.31 -12.20 -6.54
C GLN A 306 -21.50 -13.09 -6.95
N TYR A 307 -22.55 -12.46 -7.48
CA TYR A 307 -23.71 -13.18 -8.00
C TYR A 307 -23.33 -14.05 -9.20
N ALA A 308 -22.54 -13.50 -10.14
CA ALA A 308 -22.02 -14.21 -11.31
C ALA A 308 -21.25 -15.46 -10.90
N TYR A 309 -20.31 -15.33 -9.96
CA TYR A 309 -19.54 -16.47 -9.45
C TYR A 309 -20.44 -17.53 -8.83
N LYS A 310 -21.34 -17.12 -7.93
CA LYS A 310 -22.26 -18.02 -7.22
C LYS A 310 -23.16 -18.82 -8.17
N ASN A 311 -23.60 -18.20 -9.26
CA ASN A 311 -24.57 -18.78 -10.19
C ASN A 311 -23.95 -19.29 -11.51
N GLY A 312 -22.60 -19.36 -11.59
CA GLY A 312 -21.90 -19.96 -12.71
C GLY A 312 -21.98 -19.14 -14.01
N ALA A 313 -22.14 -17.82 -13.93
CA ALA A 313 -21.92 -16.92 -15.05
C ALA A 313 -20.41 -16.81 -15.36
N LEU A 314 -20.07 -16.59 -16.63
CA LEU A 314 -18.68 -16.62 -17.11
C LEU A 314 -17.89 -15.37 -16.70
N ALA A 315 -18.53 -14.21 -16.78
CA ALA A 315 -17.92 -12.92 -16.50
C ALA A 315 -19.01 -11.84 -16.29
N VAL A 316 -18.59 -10.69 -15.76
CA VAL A 316 -19.40 -9.48 -15.70
C VAL A 316 -18.81 -8.42 -16.65
N VAL A 317 -19.68 -7.78 -17.40
CA VAL A 317 -19.38 -6.67 -18.31
C VAL A 317 -20.02 -5.42 -17.75
N ARG A 318 -19.25 -4.41 -17.42
CA ARG A 318 -19.71 -3.12 -16.90
C ARG A 318 -19.70 -2.05 -17.97
N VAL A 319 -20.75 -1.29 -18.08
CA VAL A 319 -20.76 -0.06 -18.85
C VAL A 319 -19.96 1.00 -18.11
N ALA A 320 -18.99 1.63 -18.78
CA ALA A 320 -18.18 2.70 -18.18
C ALA A 320 -19.04 3.91 -17.80
N ASN A 321 -18.70 4.58 -16.70
CA ASN A 321 -19.19 5.93 -16.42
C ASN A 321 -18.47 6.96 -17.29
N PHE A 322 -18.94 8.21 -17.27
CA PHE A 322 -18.39 9.30 -18.11
C PHE A 322 -16.90 9.50 -17.90
N GLN A 323 -16.43 9.50 -16.66
CA GLN A 323 -15.02 9.68 -16.33
C GLN A 323 -14.16 8.55 -16.91
N THR A 324 -14.58 7.30 -16.73
CA THR A 324 -13.87 6.11 -17.23
C THR A 324 -13.88 6.06 -18.76
N ALA A 325 -15.04 6.32 -19.38
CA ALA A 325 -15.19 6.35 -20.83
C ALA A 325 -14.32 7.45 -21.47
N THR A 326 -14.24 8.62 -20.84
CA THR A 326 -13.37 9.74 -21.29
C THR A 326 -11.90 9.37 -21.17
N ALA A 327 -11.49 8.74 -20.09
CA ALA A 327 -10.10 8.30 -19.90
C ALA A 327 -9.68 7.23 -20.91
N MET A 328 -10.59 6.36 -21.33
CA MET A 328 -10.36 5.39 -22.41
C MET A 328 -10.24 6.07 -23.79
N ALA A 329 -11.16 7.01 -24.08
CA ALA A 329 -11.20 7.69 -25.37
C ALA A 329 -10.02 8.66 -25.57
N TYR A 330 -9.55 9.26 -24.49
CA TYR A 330 -8.48 10.25 -24.50
C TYR A 330 -7.40 9.88 -23.45
N PRO A 331 -6.59 8.87 -23.70
CA PRO A 331 -5.49 8.49 -22.81
C PRO A 331 -4.42 9.57 -22.85
N THR A 332 -4.58 10.63 -22.01
CA THR A 332 -3.54 11.65 -21.85
C THR A 332 -2.38 11.06 -21.04
N ALA A 333 -1.16 11.48 -21.35
CA ALA A 333 0.00 11.15 -20.51
C ALA A 333 -0.22 11.57 -19.04
N ALA A 334 -1.05 12.61 -18.81
CA ALA A 334 -1.52 13.04 -17.50
C ALA A 334 -2.75 12.28 -16.98
N GLY A 335 -3.53 11.59 -17.83
CA GLY A 335 -4.69 10.78 -17.44
C GLY A 335 -4.34 9.44 -16.78
N ARG A 336 -3.07 9.11 -16.73
CA ARG A 336 -2.51 8.10 -15.80
C ARG A 336 -2.37 8.69 -14.38
N GLY A 337 -2.95 9.83 -14.15
CA GLY A 337 -2.87 10.60 -12.94
C GLY A 337 -3.73 10.09 -11.80
N GLY A 338 -3.21 10.26 -10.62
CA GLY A 338 -3.78 9.82 -9.35
C GLY A 338 -3.20 8.49 -8.89
N GLY A 339 -1.92 8.46 -8.51
CA GLY A 339 -1.26 7.31 -7.89
C GLY A 339 -0.62 6.28 -8.84
N ARG A 340 -0.79 6.39 -10.17
CA ARG A 340 -0.14 5.47 -11.15
C ARG A 340 1.02 6.07 -11.94
N GLY A 341 1.22 7.37 -11.92
CA GLY A 341 2.40 8.00 -12.54
C GLY A 341 3.70 7.53 -11.89
N GLY A 342 3.71 7.42 -10.58
CA GLY A 342 4.84 6.89 -9.82
C GLY A 342 5.04 5.37 -10.03
N ALA A 343 3.98 4.58 -10.13
CA ALA A 343 4.10 3.13 -10.32
C ALA A 343 4.80 2.73 -11.63
N ALA A 344 4.61 3.51 -12.70
CA ALA A 344 5.29 3.25 -13.98
C ALA A 344 6.81 3.57 -13.92
N LEU A 345 7.21 4.46 -13.02
CA LEU A 345 8.61 4.83 -12.80
C LEU A 345 9.34 3.80 -11.91
N ASN A 346 8.60 3.10 -11.06
CA ASN A 346 9.13 2.16 -10.07
C ASN A 346 9.13 0.70 -10.54
N GLY A 347 8.91 0.44 -11.82
CA GLY A 347 8.95 -0.90 -12.41
C GLY A 347 7.61 -1.65 -12.41
N PRO A 348 7.62 -2.97 -12.63
CA PRO A 348 6.41 -3.78 -12.74
C PRO A 348 5.57 -3.77 -11.46
N PRO A 349 4.23 -3.88 -11.57
CA PRO A 349 3.32 -3.83 -10.42
C PRO A 349 3.30 -5.17 -9.66
N PHE A 350 4.37 -5.49 -8.97
CA PHE A 350 4.47 -6.70 -8.16
C PHE A 350 3.42 -6.78 -7.05
N SER A 351 2.98 -7.99 -6.75
CA SER A 351 2.14 -8.32 -5.60
C SER A 351 2.56 -9.67 -5.00
N PRO A 352 2.41 -9.87 -3.68
CA PRO A 352 2.77 -11.14 -3.04
C PRO A 352 1.94 -12.32 -3.57
N VAL A 353 2.61 -13.47 -3.77
CA VAL A 353 1.96 -14.68 -4.29
C VAL A 353 1.14 -15.38 -3.21
N LYS A 354 1.65 -15.44 -1.97
CA LYS A 354 1.07 -16.26 -0.89
C LYS A 354 0.05 -15.53 0.00
N PHE A 355 -0.36 -14.33 -0.32
CA PHE A 355 -1.40 -13.71 0.48
C PHE A 355 -2.77 -14.23 0.08
N ARG A 356 -3.36 -14.98 0.97
CA ARG A 356 -4.79 -15.24 1.20
C ARG A 356 -5.29 -16.65 0.95
N PRO A 357 -6.09 -17.13 1.89
CA PRO A 357 -7.12 -18.11 1.59
C PRO A 357 -8.05 -17.55 0.51
N ALA A 358 -8.68 -18.47 -0.22
CA ALA A 358 -9.74 -18.09 -1.14
C ALA A 358 -10.74 -17.17 -0.43
N PRO A 359 -11.16 -16.07 -1.04
CA PRO A 359 -12.09 -15.15 -0.41
C PRO A 359 -13.36 -15.88 -0.03
N THR A 360 -13.88 -15.59 1.17
CA THR A 360 -15.17 -16.14 1.64
C THR A 360 -16.33 -15.73 0.73
N CYS A 361 -16.13 -14.70 -0.08
CA CYS A 361 -17.08 -14.17 -1.04
C CYS A 361 -16.37 -13.96 -2.40
N PRO A 362 -16.16 -15.04 -3.19
CA PRO A 362 -15.44 -14.97 -4.44
C PRO A 362 -16.25 -14.25 -5.53
N THR A 363 -15.51 -13.71 -6.53
CA THR A 363 -16.06 -12.92 -7.63
C THR A 363 -15.71 -13.52 -8.98
N ALA A 364 -16.61 -13.40 -9.96
CA ALA A 364 -16.30 -13.67 -11.35
C ALA A 364 -15.43 -12.52 -11.93
N PRO A 365 -14.65 -12.78 -12.99
CA PRO A 365 -13.89 -11.74 -13.66
C PRO A 365 -14.82 -10.68 -14.24
N SER A 366 -14.32 -9.42 -14.29
CA SER A 366 -15.09 -8.31 -14.86
C SER A 366 -14.28 -7.50 -15.86
N VAL A 367 -14.97 -6.94 -16.85
CA VAL A 367 -14.42 -6.01 -17.83
C VAL A 367 -15.32 -4.78 -17.93
N THR A 368 -14.73 -3.65 -18.28
CA THR A 368 -15.46 -2.38 -18.44
C THR A 368 -15.43 -1.94 -19.89
N LEU A 369 -16.60 -1.65 -20.47
CA LEU A 369 -16.75 -1.23 -21.85
C LEU A 369 -16.77 0.28 -21.99
N GLY A 370 -16.02 0.79 -22.97
CA GLY A 370 -16.12 2.16 -23.46
C GLY A 370 -17.40 2.43 -24.23
N MET A 371 -17.56 3.66 -24.68
CA MET A 371 -18.81 4.13 -25.29
C MET A 371 -19.12 3.45 -26.64
N GLU A 372 -18.13 3.28 -27.51
CA GLU A 372 -18.33 2.68 -28.84
C GLU A 372 -18.73 1.21 -28.72
N PHE A 373 -18.06 0.48 -27.84
CA PHE A 373 -18.39 -0.92 -27.59
C PHE A 373 -19.80 -1.03 -26.96
N THR A 374 -20.13 -0.20 -25.99
CA THR A 374 -21.47 -0.17 -25.36
C THR A 374 -22.55 0.08 -26.39
N ASN A 375 -22.38 1.04 -27.30
CA ASN A 375 -23.36 1.32 -28.36
C ASN A 375 -23.54 0.11 -29.29
N SER A 376 -22.46 -0.56 -29.68
CA SER A 376 -22.50 -1.76 -30.53
C SER A 376 -23.21 -2.91 -29.80
N LEU A 377 -22.94 -3.09 -28.51
CA LEU A 377 -23.56 -4.13 -27.69
C LEU A 377 -25.07 -3.99 -27.59
N PHE A 378 -25.56 -2.76 -27.36
CA PHE A 378 -26.98 -2.48 -27.18
C PHE A 378 -27.73 -2.15 -28.48
N GLN A 379 -27.08 -2.16 -29.64
CA GLN A 379 -27.73 -1.89 -30.92
C GLN A 379 -28.82 -2.93 -31.20
N GLY A 380 -30.07 -2.43 -31.42
CA GLY A 380 -31.23 -3.28 -31.66
C GLY A 380 -31.81 -3.97 -30.44
N GLU A 381 -31.38 -3.59 -29.23
CA GLU A 381 -31.91 -4.11 -27.97
C GLU A 381 -33.01 -3.20 -27.39
N LYS A 382 -33.70 -3.68 -26.33
CA LYS A 382 -34.74 -2.93 -25.61
C LYS A 382 -34.22 -1.66 -24.94
N VAL A 383 -32.96 -1.69 -24.48
CA VAL A 383 -32.22 -0.56 -23.91
C VAL A 383 -31.17 -0.13 -24.92
N THR A 384 -31.05 1.15 -25.15
CA THR A 384 -30.00 1.70 -26.03
C THR A 384 -28.69 1.88 -25.26
N GLY A 385 -27.56 1.92 -25.98
CA GLY A 385 -26.25 2.23 -25.39
C GLY A 385 -26.26 3.57 -24.62
N ALA A 386 -26.93 4.58 -25.16
CA ALA A 386 -27.09 5.89 -24.49
C ALA A 386 -27.87 5.80 -23.17
N GLN A 387 -28.93 4.98 -23.10
CA GLN A 387 -29.67 4.76 -21.86
C GLN A 387 -28.82 4.00 -20.84
N ALA A 388 -28.11 2.96 -21.26
CA ALA A 388 -27.20 2.21 -20.39
C ALA A 388 -26.09 3.10 -19.86
N PHE A 389 -25.51 3.96 -20.70
CA PHE A 389 -24.48 4.94 -20.30
C PHE A 389 -25.06 5.99 -19.34
N SER A 390 -26.24 6.56 -19.63
CA SER A 390 -26.90 7.52 -18.73
C SER A 390 -27.19 6.92 -17.35
N ALA A 391 -27.53 5.62 -17.29
CA ALA A 391 -27.80 4.94 -16.03
C ALA A 391 -26.56 4.85 -15.13
N THR A 392 -25.34 4.89 -15.68
CA THR A 392 -24.11 4.93 -14.87
C THR A 392 -23.93 6.24 -14.10
N GLU A 393 -24.52 7.32 -14.59
CA GLU A 393 -24.45 8.67 -13.97
C GLU A 393 -25.65 8.95 -13.07
N THR A 394 -26.84 8.52 -13.51
CA THR A 394 -28.11 8.84 -12.85
C THR A 394 -28.59 7.76 -11.90
N ASN A 395 -27.97 6.57 -11.93
CA ASN A 395 -28.42 5.36 -11.23
C ASN A 395 -29.87 4.99 -11.58
N ALA A 396 -30.31 5.32 -12.79
CA ALA A 396 -31.64 5.00 -13.26
C ALA A 396 -31.84 3.47 -13.31
N LYS A 397 -32.99 3.02 -12.82
CA LYS A 397 -33.36 1.60 -12.89
C LYS A 397 -33.72 1.26 -14.33
N LEU A 398 -33.05 0.27 -14.87
CA LEU A 398 -33.32 -0.30 -16.21
C LEU A 398 -33.82 -1.74 -16.07
N ASP A 399 -34.71 -2.15 -16.98
CA ASP A 399 -35.26 -3.50 -16.99
C ASP A 399 -34.19 -4.54 -17.36
N THR A 400 -34.30 -5.72 -16.77
CA THR A 400 -33.47 -6.86 -17.05
C THR A 400 -34.02 -7.67 -18.22
N PHE A 401 -33.15 -8.14 -19.13
CA PHE A 401 -33.53 -8.97 -20.27
C PHE A 401 -32.34 -9.75 -20.81
N GLU A 402 -32.59 -10.85 -21.49
CA GLU A 402 -31.60 -11.52 -22.31
C GLU A 402 -31.43 -10.74 -23.63
N LEU A 403 -30.18 -10.46 -24.02
CA LEU A 403 -29.89 -9.84 -25.31
C LEU A 403 -30.23 -10.81 -26.45
N ASN A 404 -30.32 -10.29 -27.67
CA ASN A 404 -30.57 -11.09 -28.86
C ASN A 404 -29.66 -12.32 -28.88
N SER A 405 -30.25 -13.50 -29.06
CA SER A 405 -29.55 -14.81 -28.98
C SER A 405 -28.42 -15.01 -30.00
N VAL A 406 -28.40 -14.23 -31.09
CA VAL A 406 -27.31 -14.19 -32.04
C VAL A 406 -26.10 -13.46 -31.45
N LYS A 407 -26.31 -12.55 -30.51
CA LYS A 407 -25.21 -11.81 -29.87
C LYS A 407 -24.37 -12.72 -29.00
N LYS A 408 -23.09 -12.75 -29.30
CA LYS A 408 -22.09 -13.49 -28.57
C LYS A 408 -20.86 -12.63 -28.37
N LEU A 409 -20.46 -12.51 -27.12
CA LEU A 409 -19.23 -11.79 -26.76
C LEU A 409 -18.12 -12.79 -26.45
N THR A 410 -16.97 -12.56 -27.07
CA THR A 410 -15.71 -13.24 -26.73
C THR A 410 -14.77 -12.19 -26.16
N VAL A 411 -14.16 -12.46 -25.01
CA VAL A 411 -13.11 -11.63 -24.41
C VAL A 411 -11.88 -12.50 -24.23
N HIS A 412 -10.79 -12.07 -24.84
CA HIS A 412 -9.46 -12.63 -24.66
C HIS A 412 -8.57 -11.57 -24.02
N LEU A 413 -8.07 -11.82 -22.81
CA LEU A 413 -7.11 -10.98 -22.10
C LEU A 413 -5.79 -11.71 -22.00
N ALA A 414 -4.82 -11.25 -22.77
CA ALA A 414 -3.45 -11.75 -22.70
C ALA A 414 -2.70 -11.07 -21.55
N VAL A 415 -2.03 -11.88 -20.73
CA VAL A 415 -1.28 -11.40 -19.56
C VAL A 415 0.13 -11.98 -19.57
N LYS A 416 1.10 -11.10 -19.37
CA LYS A 416 2.49 -11.47 -19.13
C LYS A 416 2.73 -11.49 -17.64
N SER A 417 3.25 -12.59 -17.12
CA SER A 417 3.63 -12.73 -15.70
C SER A 417 5.15 -12.69 -15.57
N GLN A 418 5.63 -11.97 -14.57
CA GLN A 418 7.03 -11.92 -14.17
C GLN A 418 7.11 -12.32 -12.70
N GLN A 419 7.95 -13.31 -12.39
CA GLN A 419 8.27 -13.65 -11.00
C GLN A 419 9.28 -12.66 -10.46
N GLY A 420 9.19 -12.37 -9.17
CA GLY A 420 10.11 -11.55 -8.41
C GLY A 420 10.06 -11.96 -6.95
N HIS A 421 10.87 -11.31 -6.15
CA HIS A 421 10.83 -11.45 -4.70
C HIS A 421 11.23 -10.12 -4.07
N ALA A 422 11.00 -10.03 -2.79
CA ALA A 422 11.46 -9.00 -1.89
C ALA A 422 11.57 -9.62 -0.49
N GLU A 423 12.09 -8.94 0.48
CA GLU A 423 12.36 -9.53 1.79
C GLU A 423 12.07 -8.59 2.95
N ASN A 424 11.80 -9.18 4.13
CA ASN A 424 12.02 -8.54 5.41
C ASN A 424 13.46 -8.83 5.87
N VAL A 425 14.02 -7.95 6.69
CA VAL A 425 15.32 -8.17 7.34
C VAL A 425 15.10 -8.44 8.82
N ILE A 426 15.70 -9.54 9.34
CA ILE A 426 15.44 -10.01 10.69
C ILE A 426 16.74 -10.41 11.40
N ALA A 427 16.92 -9.87 12.61
CA ALA A 427 18.01 -10.29 13.50
C ALA A 427 17.49 -10.58 14.90
N ILE A 428 18.23 -11.38 15.65
CA ILE A 428 17.91 -11.79 17.01
C ILE A 428 19.10 -11.54 17.93
N LEU A 429 18.87 -10.81 19.00
CA LEU A 429 19.71 -10.83 20.18
C LEU A 429 19.20 -11.90 21.13
N GLU A 430 19.91 -13.04 21.23
CA GLU A 430 19.49 -14.14 22.09
C GLU A 430 19.53 -13.76 23.56
N GLY A 431 18.48 -14.08 24.29
CA GLY A 431 18.34 -13.84 25.72
C GLY A 431 19.31 -14.67 26.57
N SER A 432 19.53 -14.25 27.80
CA SER A 432 20.47 -14.89 28.76
C SER A 432 19.82 -15.94 29.66
N ASP A 433 18.51 -15.90 29.84
CA ASP A 433 17.78 -16.85 30.69
C ASP A 433 17.51 -18.16 29.95
N PRO A 434 17.82 -19.33 30.51
CA PRO A 434 17.69 -20.61 29.81
C PRO A 434 16.25 -20.98 29.43
N VAL A 435 15.24 -20.37 30.04
CA VAL A 435 13.82 -20.60 29.77
C VAL A 435 13.22 -19.45 28.96
N LEU A 436 13.44 -18.20 29.44
CA LEU A 436 12.82 -17.01 28.85
C LEU A 436 13.44 -16.63 27.49
N LYS A 437 14.64 -17.08 27.17
CA LYS A 437 15.28 -16.79 25.87
C LYS A 437 14.48 -17.27 24.65
N ASP A 438 13.53 -18.18 24.84
CA ASP A 438 12.63 -18.65 23.80
C ASP A 438 11.38 -17.74 23.63
N GLU A 439 11.27 -16.68 24.43
CA GLU A 439 10.28 -15.62 24.31
C GLU A 439 10.91 -14.39 23.68
N PHE A 440 10.13 -13.66 22.87
CA PHE A 440 10.64 -12.56 22.05
C PHE A 440 9.90 -11.25 22.35
N VAL A 441 10.66 -10.19 22.55
CA VAL A 441 10.15 -8.82 22.37
C VAL A 441 10.53 -8.42 20.94
N VAL A 442 9.55 -8.11 20.12
CA VAL A 442 9.78 -7.62 18.74
C VAL A 442 9.94 -6.10 18.78
N MET A 443 10.90 -5.59 18.05
CA MET A 443 11.06 -4.18 17.73
C MET A 443 11.07 -4.05 16.23
N SER A 444 10.17 -3.23 15.69
CA SER A 444 9.92 -3.16 14.26
C SER A 444 9.90 -1.74 13.71
N ALA A 445 10.21 -1.62 12.42
CA ALA A 445 10.10 -0.44 11.59
C ALA A 445 9.90 -0.89 10.15
N HIS A 446 9.43 -0.03 9.24
CA HIS A 446 9.48 -0.41 7.84
C HIS A 446 10.67 0.22 7.11
N LEU A 447 11.13 -0.45 6.06
CA LEU A 447 12.34 -0.04 5.34
C LEU A 447 12.03 0.57 3.98
N ASP A 448 10.88 0.23 3.40
CA ASP A 448 10.45 0.74 2.10
C ASP A 448 9.89 2.17 2.19
N HIS A 449 9.75 2.79 1.03
CA HIS A 449 8.99 4.02 0.84
C HIS A 449 8.39 4.05 -0.57
N ILE A 450 7.82 5.17 -1.00
CA ILE A 450 6.97 5.25 -2.20
C ILE A 450 7.73 5.41 -3.52
N GLY A 451 9.07 5.46 -3.51
CA GLY A 451 9.91 5.38 -4.71
C GLY A 451 10.01 6.67 -5.52
N LEU A 452 10.13 6.51 -6.83
CA LEU A 452 10.30 7.61 -7.77
C LEU A 452 8.96 8.32 -8.07
N THR A 453 9.05 9.60 -8.34
CA THR A 453 7.92 10.45 -8.75
C THR A 453 8.24 11.21 -10.04
N THR A 454 7.23 11.87 -10.60
CA THR A 454 7.41 12.78 -11.74
C THR A 454 8.28 13.98 -11.32
N PRO A 455 9.11 14.52 -12.24
CA PRO A 455 9.97 15.64 -11.92
C PRO A 455 9.21 16.81 -11.28
N GLN A 456 9.68 17.27 -10.14
CA GLN A 456 9.22 18.45 -9.45
C GLN A 456 9.76 19.72 -10.14
N PRO A 457 9.30 20.92 -9.80
CA PRO A 457 9.77 22.17 -10.42
C PRO A 457 11.28 22.41 -10.30
N ASP A 458 11.92 21.85 -9.27
CA ASP A 458 13.37 21.87 -9.04
C ASP A 458 14.12 20.74 -9.72
N GLY A 459 13.41 19.83 -10.41
CA GLY A 459 13.96 18.65 -11.09
C GLY A 459 14.07 17.42 -10.21
N HIS A 460 13.74 17.47 -8.92
CA HIS A 460 13.76 16.32 -8.02
C HIS A 460 12.74 15.26 -8.43
N THR A 461 13.14 13.99 -8.36
CA THR A 461 12.33 12.84 -8.81
C THR A 461 12.22 11.71 -7.79
N VAL A 462 12.81 11.86 -6.61
CA VAL A 462 12.87 10.82 -5.58
C VAL A 462 12.00 11.24 -4.39
N ASN A 463 11.16 10.33 -3.90
CA ASN A 463 10.58 10.47 -2.57
C ASN A 463 11.58 9.81 -1.60
N ASN A 464 12.37 10.63 -0.91
CA ASN A 464 13.47 10.12 -0.09
C ASN A 464 12.98 9.38 1.17
N GLY A 465 11.85 9.81 1.76
CA GLY A 465 11.28 9.18 2.95
C GLY A 465 12.24 9.20 4.13
N ALA A 466 12.75 10.39 4.48
CA ALA A 466 13.70 10.51 5.58
C ALA A 466 13.00 10.34 6.94
N ASP A 467 11.76 10.84 7.06
CA ASP A 467 10.94 10.57 8.25
C ASP A 467 10.13 9.28 8.06
N ASP A 468 9.51 9.09 6.89
CA ASP A 468 8.66 7.97 6.54
C ASP A 468 9.40 6.93 5.66
N ASP A 469 9.90 5.77 6.12
CA ASP A 469 10.23 5.49 7.51
C ASP A 469 11.76 5.35 7.66
N GLY A 470 12.49 6.34 7.10
CA GLY A 470 13.93 6.47 7.32
C GLY A 470 14.24 6.65 8.80
N SER A 471 13.43 7.45 9.51
CA SER A 471 13.64 7.78 10.92
C SER A 471 13.42 6.56 11.83
N GLY A 472 12.35 5.79 11.65
CA GLY A 472 12.10 4.58 12.45
C GLY A 472 13.11 3.48 12.13
N SER A 473 13.40 3.23 10.85
CA SER A 473 14.43 2.28 10.41
C SER A 473 15.81 2.63 10.97
N THR A 474 16.16 3.91 10.99
CA THR A 474 17.41 4.45 11.59
C THR A 474 17.40 4.28 13.11
N GLY A 475 16.29 4.61 13.77
CA GLY A 475 16.11 4.41 15.20
C GLY A 475 16.30 2.96 15.61
N LEU A 476 15.72 2.02 14.84
CA LEU A 476 15.85 0.58 15.07
C LEU A 476 17.31 0.10 14.89
N LEU A 477 18.06 0.64 13.90
CA LEU A 477 19.50 0.38 13.76
C LEU A 477 20.27 0.83 15.00
N GLY A 478 20.01 2.05 15.49
CA GLY A 478 20.66 2.56 16.71
C GLY A 478 20.36 1.70 17.93
N VAL A 479 19.11 1.22 18.07
CA VAL A 479 18.72 0.31 19.15
C VAL A 479 19.44 -1.03 19.02
N ALA A 480 19.46 -1.63 17.83
CA ALA A 480 20.13 -2.91 17.57
C ALA A 480 21.64 -2.82 17.86
N HIS A 481 22.30 -1.74 17.44
CA HIS A 481 23.72 -1.49 17.71
C HIS A 481 23.98 -1.37 19.22
N ALA A 482 23.22 -0.52 19.93
CA ALA A 482 23.37 -0.34 21.36
C ALA A 482 23.21 -1.66 22.15
N TYR A 483 22.25 -2.47 21.78
CA TYR A 483 22.04 -3.79 22.38
C TYR A 483 23.16 -4.77 22.05
N ALA A 484 23.67 -4.79 20.82
CA ALA A 484 24.81 -5.63 20.42
C ALA A 484 26.07 -5.25 21.19
N GLU A 485 26.38 -3.95 21.31
CA GLU A 485 27.47 -3.46 22.17
C GLU A 485 27.29 -3.83 23.65
N GLY A 486 26.08 -3.70 24.18
CA GLY A 486 25.75 -4.11 25.54
C GLY A 486 26.01 -5.58 25.75
N ALA A 487 25.55 -6.41 24.81
CA ALA A 487 25.76 -7.85 24.85
C ALA A 487 27.24 -8.27 24.80
N ALA A 488 28.07 -7.55 24.00
CA ALA A 488 29.51 -7.74 23.97
C ALA A 488 30.20 -7.40 25.32
N LYS A 489 29.56 -6.52 26.10
CA LYS A 489 29.99 -6.17 27.48
C LYS A 489 29.34 -7.07 28.56
N GLY A 490 28.64 -8.13 28.16
CA GLY A 490 27.95 -9.07 29.06
C GLY A 490 26.59 -8.62 29.57
N ILE A 491 26.03 -7.53 29.02
CA ILE A 491 24.72 -6.99 29.36
C ILE A 491 23.71 -7.59 28.37
N ARG A 492 23.00 -8.65 28.78
CA ARG A 492 22.01 -9.31 27.97
C ARG A 492 20.66 -9.36 28.65
N PRO A 493 19.55 -9.14 27.93
CA PRO A 493 18.21 -9.30 28.47
C PRO A 493 17.94 -10.78 28.79
N LYS A 494 16.92 -11.07 29.60
CA LYS A 494 16.51 -12.46 29.90
C LYS A 494 15.82 -13.08 28.70
N ARG A 495 14.83 -12.39 28.10
CA ARG A 495 14.17 -12.77 26.84
C ARG A 495 14.99 -12.35 25.65
N SER A 496 14.78 -13.00 24.52
CA SER A 496 15.36 -12.59 23.26
C SER A 496 14.69 -11.32 22.73
N ILE A 497 15.45 -10.50 21.99
CA ILE A 497 14.93 -9.37 21.22
C ILE A 497 15.01 -9.73 19.75
N LEU A 498 13.91 -9.54 19.03
CA LEU A 498 13.86 -9.71 17.60
C LEU A 498 13.71 -8.33 16.95
N PHE A 499 14.66 -7.97 16.09
CA PHE A 499 14.66 -6.75 15.29
C PHE A 499 14.11 -7.09 13.91
N LEU A 500 13.09 -6.35 13.45
CA LEU A 500 12.37 -6.61 12.22
C LEU A 500 12.24 -5.34 11.39
N TRP A 501 12.90 -5.31 10.24
CA TRP A 501 12.65 -4.32 9.20
C TRP A 501 11.69 -4.90 8.18
N ASN A 502 10.48 -4.37 8.15
CA ASN A 502 9.43 -4.79 7.24
C ASN A 502 9.62 -4.17 5.87
N GLY A 503 9.21 -4.90 4.82
CA GLY A 503 9.13 -4.37 3.47
C GLY A 503 7.71 -4.31 2.97
N GLY A 504 7.36 -3.28 2.18
CA GLY A 504 6.05 -3.15 1.58
C GLY A 504 4.95 -2.68 2.53
N GLU A 505 5.29 -1.90 3.56
CA GLU A 505 4.34 -1.18 4.41
C GLU A 505 3.47 -0.29 3.55
N GLU A 506 4.07 0.53 2.70
CA GLU A 506 3.47 1.46 1.75
C GLU A 506 2.56 0.79 0.70
N ARG A 507 2.72 -0.50 0.54
CA ARG A 507 1.94 -1.34 -0.36
C ARG A 507 0.77 -2.03 0.35
N GLY A 508 0.58 -1.77 1.64
CA GLY A 508 -0.48 -2.30 2.49
C GLY A 508 0.00 -3.32 3.51
N LEU A 509 1.06 -3.00 4.22
CA LEU A 509 1.62 -3.76 5.36
C LEU A 509 2.09 -5.17 4.96
N TRP A 510 2.66 -5.32 3.76
CA TRP A 510 2.94 -6.67 3.23
C TRP A 510 3.97 -7.43 4.04
N GLY A 511 5.05 -6.79 4.46
CA GLY A 511 6.12 -7.44 5.21
C GLY A 511 5.67 -7.96 6.56
N SER A 512 5.05 -7.12 7.36
CA SER A 512 4.51 -7.51 8.67
C SER A 512 3.37 -8.52 8.54
N GLN A 513 2.52 -8.39 7.51
CA GLN A 513 1.51 -9.39 7.23
C GLN A 513 2.14 -10.75 6.91
N TYR A 514 3.16 -10.76 6.04
CA TYR A 514 3.86 -12.00 5.68
C TYR A 514 4.56 -12.61 6.90
N PHE A 515 5.23 -11.78 7.71
CA PHE A 515 5.88 -12.23 8.94
C PHE A 515 4.87 -12.86 9.91
N THR A 516 3.71 -12.25 10.10
CA THR A 516 2.71 -12.74 11.07
C THR A 516 1.87 -13.90 10.54
N GLU A 517 1.64 -14.02 9.24
CA GLU A 517 0.93 -15.15 8.64
C GLU A 517 1.84 -16.39 8.47
N PHE A 518 3.13 -16.18 8.15
CA PHE A 518 4.13 -17.22 7.89
C PHE A 518 5.42 -17.02 8.71
N PRO A 519 5.33 -16.95 10.04
CA PRO A 519 6.44 -16.55 10.87
C PRO A 519 7.59 -17.58 10.87
N PRO A 520 8.86 -17.10 10.96
CA PRO A 520 10.00 -17.97 11.19
C PRO A 520 10.13 -18.42 12.65
N ILE A 521 9.37 -17.82 13.56
CA ILE A 521 9.32 -18.11 14.99
C ILE A 521 7.89 -18.41 15.43
N ASP A 522 7.73 -19.05 16.58
CA ASP A 522 6.40 -19.26 17.18
C ASP A 522 5.84 -17.95 17.74
N LEU A 523 4.81 -17.38 17.09
CA LEU A 523 4.19 -16.12 17.53
C LEU A 523 3.57 -16.19 18.93
N SER A 524 3.23 -17.37 19.44
CA SER A 524 2.79 -17.53 20.82
C SER A 524 3.89 -17.19 21.85
N LYS A 525 5.13 -17.11 21.39
CA LYS A 525 6.31 -16.72 22.15
C LYS A 525 6.61 -15.24 22.10
N VAL A 526 5.92 -14.48 21.26
CA VAL A 526 6.07 -13.02 21.20
C VAL A 526 5.35 -12.37 22.38
N VAL A 527 6.06 -11.53 23.10
CA VAL A 527 5.61 -10.84 24.32
C VAL A 527 4.87 -9.56 23.97
N ALA A 528 5.47 -8.76 23.10
CA ALA A 528 4.93 -7.51 22.55
C ALA A 528 5.68 -7.16 21.27
N ASP A 529 5.07 -6.30 20.44
CA ASP A 529 5.72 -5.59 19.34
C ASP A 529 5.81 -4.09 19.68
N LEU A 530 7.00 -3.51 19.50
CA LEU A 530 7.31 -2.10 19.65
C LEU A 530 7.68 -1.55 18.27
N ASN A 531 6.72 -0.93 17.59
CA ASN A 531 6.88 -0.39 16.24
C ASN A 531 7.29 1.09 16.29
N MET A 532 8.25 1.46 15.46
CA MET A 532 8.66 2.85 15.23
C MET A 532 8.42 3.19 13.76
N ASP A 533 7.64 4.23 13.51
CA ASP A 533 7.34 4.70 12.17
C ASP A 533 7.05 6.20 12.22
N MET A 534 7.85 6.99 11.50
CA MET A 534 7.87 8.46 11.54
C MET A 534 8.13 9.00 12.96
N ILE A 535 9.42 9.02 13.35
CA ILE A 535 9.85 9.47 14.69
C ILE A 535 10.87 10.63 14.63
N GLY A 536 11.04 11.26 13.45
CA GLY A 536 12.12 12.21 13.18
C GLY A 536 11.68 13.67 12.97
N ARG A 537 10.44 14.05 13.28
CA ARG A 537 9.98 15.44 13.06
C ARG A 537 9.26 16.00 14.28
N THR A 538 9.40 17.31 14.48
CA THR A 538 8.69 18.03 15.54
C THR A 538 8.17 19.37 15.04
N LYS A 539 7.17 19.93 15.73
CA LYS A 539 6.70 21.30 15.45
C LYS A 539 7.83 22.30 15.70
N ASN A 540 7.98 23.22 14.79
CA ASN A 540 8.81 24.40 14.99
C ASN A 540 7.99 25.67 14.72
N ALA A 541 8.53 26.83 15.09
CA ALA A 541 7.85 28.11 15.00
C ALA A 541 7.41 28.48 13.55
N ASN A 542 8.01 27.87 12.54
CA ASN A 542 7.75 28.11 11.12
C ASN A 542 6.96 26.96 10.47
N SER A 543 6.61 25.91 11.23
CA SER A 543 5.82 24.79 10.71
C SER A 543 4.39 25.23 10.46
N VAL A 544 4.05 25.42 9.19
CA VAL A 544 2.67 25.70 8.75
C VAL A 544 2.21 24.52 7.92
N ASP A 545 1.31 23.73 8.45
CA ASP A 545 0.64 22.68 7.70
C ASP A 545 -0.82 23.09 7.46
N PRO A 546 -1.24 23.30 6.20
CA PRO A 546 -2.60 23.67 5.88
C PRO A 546 -3.61 22.51 6.06
N ASN A 547 -3.13 21.28 6.24
CA ASN A 547 -3.99 20.13 6.45
C ASN A 547 -4.32 19.96 7.94
N PRO A 548 -5.57 20.24 8.36
CA PRO A 548 -5.96 20.13 9.77
C PRO A 548 -5.96 18.68 10.29
N GLN A 549 -5.81 17.70 9.42
CA GLN A 549 -5.72 16.28 9.80
C GLN A 549 -4.29 15.85 10.13
N HIS A 550 -3.30 16.68 9.84
CA HIS A 550 -1.92 16.45 10.21
C HIS A 550 -1.70 16.96 11.64
N VAL A 551 -1.48 16.02 12.53
CA VAL A 551 -1.12 16.31 13.93
C VAL A 551 0.35 15.95 14.10
N LEU A 552 1.17 16.93 14.44
CA LEU A 552 2.60 16.78 14.67
C LEU A 552 2.87 17.13 16.14
N VAL A 553 3.75 16.38 16.80
CA VAL A 553 4.12 16.64 18.19
C VAL A 553 5.00 17.89 18.37
N ASP A 554 4.99 18.45 19.56
CA ASP A 554 5.99 19.42 20.00
C ASP A 554 7.32 18.69 20.34
N PRO A 555 8.48 19.37 20.35
CA PRO A 555 9.74 18.76 20.74
C PRO A 555 9.68 18.04 22.09
N GLY A 556 10.22 16.83 22.14
CA GLY A 556 10.13 15.92 23.29
C GLY A 556 8.76 15.28 23.46
N GLY A 557 7.94 15.26 22.41
CA GLY A 557 6.65 14.59 22.38
C GLY A 557 6.67 13.29 21.57
N VAL A 558 5.72 12.40 21.85
CA VAL A 558 5.49 11.19 21.05
C VAL A 558 4.02 10.83 21.09
N LEU A 559 3.46 10.47 19.94
CA LEU A 559 2.15 9.85 19.85
C LEU A 559 2.32 8.34 20.07
N LEU A 560 1.60 7.80 21.02
CA LEU A 560 1.61 6.37 21.34
C LEU A 560 0.28 5.76 20.95
N VAL A 561 0.32 4.70 20.15
CA VAL A 561 -0.86 4.03 19.60
C VAL A 561 -0.83 2.55 19.94
N GLY A 562 -1.93 2.01 20.39
CA GLY A 562 -2.15 0.58 20.61
C GLY A 562 -2.24 0.13 22.06
N PRO A 563 -1.39 0.56 22.99
CA PRO A 563 -1.45 0.05 24.36
C PRO A 563 -2.76 0.39 25.07
N ASN A 564 -3.23 1.63 24.92
CA ASN A 564 -4.51 2.06 25.53
C ASN A 564 -5.72 1.31 24.93
N ILE A 565 -5.59 0.80 23.70
CA ILE A 565 -6.62 -0.06 23.10
C ILE A 565 -6.49 -1.50 23.60
N SER A 566 -5.28 -2.03 23.72
CA SER A 566 -5.05 -3.48 23.76
C SER A 566 -4.50 -4.02 25.08
N SER A 567 -3.72 -3.24 25.88
CA SER A 567 -3.00 -3.76 27.04
C SER A 567 -2.61 -2.71 28.08
N ASP A 568 -3.32 -2.67 29.20
CA ASP A 568 -2.98 -1.80 30.34
C ASP A 568 -1.61 -2.13 30.93
N ASP A 569 -1.19 -3.41 30.93
CA ASP A 569 0.12 -3.81 31.43
C ASP A 569 1.26 -3.24 30.58
N LEU A 570 1.08 -3.21 29.24
CA LEU A 570 2.06 -2.60 28.34
C LEU A 570 2.11 -1.08 28.50
N GLU A 571 0.96 -0.42 28.60
CA GLU A 571 0.84 1.01 28.86
C GLU A 571 1.59 1.40 30.14
N ASN A 572 1.28 0.74 31.24
CA ASN A 572 1.92 0.98 32.55
C ASN A 572 3.44 0.76 32.49
N THR A 573 3.91 -0.23 31.72
CA THR A 573 5.36 -0.47 31.53
C THR A 573 6.00 0.70 30.79
N ILE A 574 5.38 1.17 29.71
CA ILE A 574 5.90 2.30 28.90
C ILE A 574 5.92 3.57 29.75
N GLU A 575 4.84 3.91 30.43
CA GLU A 575 4.76 5.10 31.28
C GLU A 575 5.80 5.05 32.40
N THR A 576 5.95 3.91 33.08
CA THR A 576 6.91 3.74 34.17
C THR A 576 8.35 3.96 33.69
N VAL A 577 8.71 3.33 32.57
CA VAL A 577 10.04 3.46 31.96
C VAL A 577 10.27 4.89 31.50
N ASN A 578 9.32 5.47 30.76
CA ASN A 578 9.44 6.83 30.24
C ASN A 578 9.60 7.85 31.36
N ASN A 579 8.77 7.79 32.43
CA ASN A 579 8.81 8.70 33.55
C ASN A 579 10.13 8.60 34.34
N GLY A 580 10.74 7.42 34.35
CA GLY A 580 12.04 7.16 35.00
C GLY A 580 13.26 7.53 34.15
N TYR A 581 13.11 7.71 32.82
CA TYR A 581 14.24 7.82 31.88
C TYR A 581 14.18 9.09 31.02
N GLN A 582 13.57 9.05 29.83
CA GLN A 582 13.59 10.16 28.87
C GLN A 582 12.52 11.23 29.15
N LYS A 583 11.41 10.86 29.75
CA LYS A 583 10.31 11.77 30.13
C LYS A 583 9.65 12.45 28.93
N LEU A 584 9.50 11.70 27.83
CA LEU A 584 8.75 12.17 26.68
C LEU A 584 7.31 12.53 27.09
N LYS A 585 6.74 13.51 26.43
CA LYS A 585 5.32 13.86 26.55
C LYS A 585 4.53 12.89 25.67
N ILE A 586 4.02 11.82 26.27
CA ILE A 586 3.17 10.84 25.57
C ILE A 586 1.80 11.46 25.33
N ASP A 587 1.32 11.35 24.09
CA ASP A 587 -0.01 11.76 23.66
C ASP A 587 -0.71 10.57 22.98
N HIS A 588 -1.95 10.30 23.37
CA HIS A 588 -2.77 9.18 22.89
C HIS A 588 -3.79 9.57 21.82
N PHE A 589 -3.61 10.71 21.17
CA PHE A 589 -4.58 11.22 20.19
C PHE A 589 -5.00 10.20 19.15
N TYR A 590 -4.06 9.43 18.61
CA TYR A 590 -4.35 8.40 17.61
C TYR A 590 -4.63 7.01 18.23
N ASP A 591 -4.55 6.84 19.54
CA ASP A 591 -4.77 5.55 20.21
C ASP A 591 -6.27 5.25 20.34
N THR A 592 -6.92 5.11 19.18
CA THR A 592 -8.36 4.86 19.06
C THR A 592 -8.66 4.11 17.76
N THR A 593 -9.68 3.25 17.82
CA THR A 593 -10.28 2.62 16.63
C THR A 593 -11.47 3.40 16.10
N ALA A 594 -11.91 4.45 16.81
CA ALA A 594 -13.03 5.28 16.39
C ALA A 594 -12.72 6.01 15.07
N PRO A 595 -13.70 6.09 14.14
CA PRO A 595 -13.53 6.83 12.91
C PRO A 595 -13.49 8.36 13.09
N ASP A 596 -13.91 8.86 14.26
CA ASP A 596 -14.05 10.27 14.61
C ASP A 596 -13.28 10.58 15.89
N ALA A 597 -11.96 10.43 15.87
CA ALA A 597 -11.14 10.89 17.01
C ALA A 597 -11.24 12.42 17.14
N THR A 598 -11.49 12.88 18.35
CA THR A 598 -11.47 14.32 18.68
C THR A 598 -10.28 14.61 19.58
N HIS A 599 -9.49 15.59 19.21
CA HIS A 599 -8.49 16.17 20.11
C HIS A 599 -9.10 17.40 20.81
N ASP A 600 -8.81 17.57 22.08
CA ASP A 600 -9.40 18.62 22.93
C ASP A 600 -9.30 20.04 22.35
N ASN A 601 -8.30 20.30 21.50
CA ASN A 601 -8.02 21.60 20.91
C ASN A 601 -8.28 21.69 19.40
N LEU A 602 -8.60 20.60 18.71
CA LEU A 602 -8.70 20.58 17.22
C LEU A 602 -10.12 20.36 16.70
N GLY A 603 -11.07 20.11 17.60
CA GLY A 603 -12.46 19.82 17.23
C GLY A 603 -12.62 18.45 16.56
N PRO A 604 -13.83 18.09 16.13
CA PRO A 604 -14.10 16.81 15.47
C PRO A 604 -13.32 16.72 14.16
N GLN A 605 -12.41 15.74 14.08
CA GLN A 605 -11.71 15.42 12.83
C GLN A 605 -12.65 14.64 11.93
N PRO A 606 -12.90 15.06 10.67
CA PRO A 606 -13.76 14.30 9.79
C PRO A 606 -13.12 12.94 9.49
N ARG A 607 -13.74 11.87 9.99
CA ARG A 607 -13.36 10.46 9.82
C ARG A 607 -11.90 10.23 10.16
N GLY A 608 -11.63 10.01 11.43
CA GLY A 608 -10.30 9.85 12.02
C GLY A 608 -9.35 9.10 11.10
N GLN A 609 -8.09 9.48 11.13
CA GLN A 609 -7.04 8.91 10.29
C GLN A 609 -6.90 7.39 10.42
N ARG A 610 -7.57 6.77 11.42
CA ARG A 610 -7.51 5.34 11.73
C ARG A 610 -6.07 4.84 11.81
N ILE A 611 -5.20 5.61 12.43
CA ILE A 611 -3.76 5.34 12.52
C ILE A 611 -3.49 3.95 13.12
N PHE A 612 -4.32 3.49 14.05
CA PHE A 612 -4.23 2.12 14.59
C PHE A 612 -4.15 1.01 13.53
N TYR A 613 -4.67 1.25 12.31
CA TYR A 613 -4.70 0.26 11.22
C TYR A 613 -3.69 0.55 10.12
N ARG A 614 -2.82 1.56 10.27
CA ARG A 614 -2.06 2.13 9.15
C ARG A 614 -0.57 1.83 9.18
N SER A 615 -0.04 1.18 10.22
CA SER A 615 1.36 0.75 10.23
C SER A 615 1.48 -0.71 10.69
N ASP A 616 2.68 -1.25 10.65
CA ASP A 616 3.02 -2.68 10.76
C ASP A 616 2.58 -3.35 12.06
N HIS A 617 2.51 -2.59 13.17
CA HIS A 617 2.00 -3.05 14.47
C HIS A 617 0.62 -3.71 14.40
N TYR A 618 -0.21 -3.29 13.43
CA TYR A 618 -1.56 -3.82 13.28
C TYR A 618 -1.57 -5.32 12.98
N ASN A 619 -0.61 -5.80 12.19
CA ASN A 619 -0.50 -7.22 11.88
C ASN A 619 -0.17 -8.07 13.10
N PHE A 620 0.54 -7.54 14.09
CA PHE A 620 0.75 -8.18 15.39
C PHE A 620 -0.51 -8.12 16.27
N ALA A 621 -1.18 -6.96 16.31
CA ALA A 621 -2.43 -6.80 17.07
C ALA A 621 -3.50 -7.83 16.66
N LYS A 622 -3.69 -8.08 15.35
CA LYS A 622 -4.66 -9.08 14.86
C LYS A 622 -4.26 -10.53 15.19
N MET A 623 -3.01 -10.79 15.59
CA MET A 623 -2.58 -12.09 16.14
C MET A 623 -2.76 -12.19 17.64
N GLY A 624 -3.29 -11.16 18.29
CA GLY A 624 -3.48 -11.12 19.74
C GLY A 624 -2.21 -10.83 20.52
N ILE A 625 -1.26 -10.15 19.91
CA ILE A 625 -0.01 -9.70 20.54
C ILE A 625 -0.20 -8.25 20.99
N PRO A 626 0.12 -7.90 22.25
CA PRO A 626 0.16 -6.52 22.69
C PRO A 626 1.12 -5.68 21.84
N ILE A 627 0.69 -4.50 21.41
CA ILE A 627 1.48 -3.64 20.51
C ILE A 627 1.62 -2.22 21.06
N ALA A 628 2.73 -1.58 20.73
CA ALA A 628 2.95 -0.16 20.95
C ALA A 628 3.59 0.44 19.69
N PHE A 629 2.91 1.39 19.10
CA PHE A 629 3.38 2.12 17.93
C PHE A 629 3.76 3.54 18.37
N PHE A 630 5.04 3.88 18.20
CA PHE A 630 5.63 5.17 18.48
C PHE A 630 5.72 5.97 17.18
N THR A 631 5.11 7.15 17.16
CA THR A 631 5.14 8.06 16.01
C THR A 631 5.11 9.52 16.46
N ILE A 632 5.53 10.42 15.59
CA ILE A 632 5.38 11.87 15.83
C ILE A 632 4.14 12.45 15.14
N GLY A 633 3.42 11.64 14.39
CA GLY A 633 2.25 12.02 13.61
C GLY A 633 2.55 12.39 12.17
N LEU A 634 1.65 13.17 11.56
CA LEU A 634 1.74 13.52 10.14
C LEU A 634 2.14 14.97 9.95
N HIS A 635 2.90 15.26 8.89
CA HIS A 635 3.41 16.59 8.57
C HIS A 635 3.27 16.92 7.07
N VAL A 636 3.55 18.16 6.70
CA VAL A 636 3.36 18.70 5.34
C VAL A 636 4.18 17.96 4.26
N ASP A 637 5.30 17.36 4.64
CA ASP A 637 6.19 16.63 3.74
C ASP A 637 5.84 15.14 3.59
N TYR A 638 4.87 14.61 4.36
CA TYR A 638 4.44 13.22 4.32
C TYR A 638 4.09 12.76 2.89
N HIS A 639 4.71 11.67 2.44
CA HIS A 639 4.58 11.13 1.07
C HIS A 639 4.94 12.12 -0.04
N ARG A 640 5.98 12.93 0.19
CA ARG A 640 6.46 13.92 -0.77
C ARG A 640 7.99 13.87 -0.96
N PRO A 641 8.49 14.30 -2.11
CA PRO A 641 9.93 14.44 -2.34
C PRO A 641 10.64 15.41 -1.38
N THR A 642 9.86 16.20 -0.65
CA THR A 642 10.38 17.15 0.34
C THR A 642 10.62 16.55 1.72
N ASP A 643 10.34 15.25 1.93
CA ASP A 643 10.74 14.52 3.14
C ASP A 643 12.20 14.07 3.04
N THR A 644 13.11 14.98 3.45
CA THR A 644 14.56 14.87 3.25
C THR A 644 15.34 14.90 4.57
N PRO A 645 16.55 14.30 4.63
CA PRO A 645 17.37 14.19 5.84
C PRO A 645 17.71 15.52 6.52
N GLU A 646 17.76 16.61 5.78
CA GLU A 646 18.07 17.95 6.31
C GLU A 646 16.98 18.50 7.24
N LYS A 647 15.78 17.94 7.14
CA LYS A 647 14.61 18.35 7.93
C LYS A 647 14.42 17.53 9.20
N ILE A 648 15.19 16.45 9.35
CA ILE A 648 15.06 15.52 10.47
C ILE A 648 15.62 16.09 11.77
N ASP A 649 14.88 15.92 12.82
CA ASP A 649 15.29 16.18 14.20
C ASP A 649 15.93 14.90 14.79
N TYR A 650 17.24 14.77 14.64
CA TYR A 650 17.99 13.59 15.11
C TYR A 650 18.00 13.46 16.62
N HIS A 651 17.78 14.55 17.35
CA HIS A 651 17.58 14.49 18.80
C HIS A 651 16.28 13.78 19.15
N GLU A 652 15.20 14.08 18.42
CA GLU A 652 13.90 13.42 18.62
C GLU A 652 13.99 11.92 18.33
N ILE A 653 14.63 11.52 17.21
CA ILE A 653 14.88 10.09 16.92
C ILE A 653 15.65 9.45 18.08
N GLN A 654 16.70 10.12 18.59
CA GLN A 654 17.52 9.58 19.67
C GLN A 654 16.71 9.33 20.94
N VAL A 655 15.93 10.30 21.40
CA VAL A 655 15.20 10.17 22.67
C VAL A 655 14.05 9.17 22.59
N ILE A 656 13.36 9.08 21.42
CA ILE A 656 12.33 8.08 21.20
C ILE A 656 12.98 6.68 21.11
N SER A 657 14.05 6.51 20.33
CA SER A 657 14.77 5.23 20.23
C SER A 657 15.32 4.75 21.57
N LYS A 658 15.86 5.64 22.39
CA LYS A 658 16.28 5.32 23.76
C LYS A 658 15.12 4.87 24.62
N THR A 659 13.96 5.50 24.48
CA THR A 659 12.74 5.09 25.21
C THR A 659 12.28 3.71 24.77
N VAL A 660 12.20 3.43 23.46
CA VAL A 660 11.83 2.13 22.92
C VAL A 660 12.82 1.04 23.38
N ALA A 661 14.12 1.32 23.33
CA ALA A 661 15.14 0.41 23.87
C ALA A 661 14.90 0.14 25.36
N ALA A 662 14.66 1.16 26.16
CA ALA A 662 14.43 0.99 27.60
C ALA A 662 13.14 0.20 27.91
N VAL A 663 12.07 0.44 27.17
CA VAL A 663 10.80 -0.34 27.28
C VAL A 663 11.05 -1.80 26.90
N GLY A 664 11.72 -2.05 25.78
CA GLY A 664 12.06 -3.41 25.35
C GLY A 664 12.95 -4.14 26.35
N TRP A 665 13.90 -3.44 26.99
CA TRP A 665 14.72 -4.00 28.06
C TRP A 665 13.85 -4.41 29.25
N GLU A 666 12.93 -3.57 29.69
CA GLU A 666 12.04 -3.88 30.81
C GLU A 666 11.15 -5.07 30.49
N LEU A 667 10.48 -5.08 29.32
CA LEU A 667 9.66 -6.22 28.86
C LEU A 667 10.45 -7.53 28.77
N SER A 668 11.74 -7.42 28.41
CA SER A 668 12.61 -8.60 28.30
C SER A 668 13.08 -9.13 29.65
N ASN A 669 13.03 -8.32 30.73
CA ASN A 669 13.53 -8.70 32.04
C ASN A 669 12.46 -8.91 33.11
N GLN A 670 11.26 -8.35 32.92
CA GLN A 670 10.13 -8.51 33.88
C GLN A 670 9.65 -9.96 33.97
N ALA A 671 9.02 -10.31 35.10
CA ALA A 671 8.61 -11.69 35.37
C ALA A 671 7.42 -12.15 34.51
N GLY A 672 6.46 -11.26 34.26
CA GLY A 672 5.25 -11.55 33.50
C GLY A 672 5.31 -11.05 32.05
N ARG A 673 4.32 -11.43 31.26
CA ARG A 673 4.03 -10.85 29.94
C ARG A 673 2.88 -9.85 30.09
N PRO A 674 2.86 -8.74 29.32
CA PRO A 674 1.68 -7.90 29.20
C PRO A 674 0.49 -8.73 28.72
N LYS A 675 -0.68 -8.50 29.31
CA LYS A 675 -1.91 -9.18 28.94
C LYS A 675 -2.79 -8.26 28.10
N LEU A 676 -3.54 -8.85 27.19
CA LEU A 676 -4.59 -8.13 26.49
C LEU A 676 -5.71 -7.75 27.45
N LYS A 677 -6.37 -6.63 27.19
CA LYS A 677 -7.59 -6.21 27.90
C LYS A 677 -8.70 -7.25 27.72
N GLU A 678 -9.58 -7.37 28.69
CA GLU A 678 -10.76 -8.25 28.59
C GLU A 678 -11.73 -7.79 27.49
N LYS A 679 -11.80 -6.48 27.24
CA LYS A 679 -12.64 -5.88 26.22
C LYS A 679 -11.75 -5.23 25.17
N LEU A 680 -11.79 -5.80 23.96
CA LEU A 680 -11.14 -5.28 22.78
C LEU A 680 -12.18 -4.75 21.78
N PRO A 681 -11.82 -3.86 20.87
CA PRO A 681 -12.70 -3.39 19.80
C PRO A 681 -13.25 -4.56 18.95
N GLU A 682 -14.52 -4.44 18.54
CA GLU A 682 -15.20 -5.52 17.79
C GLU A 682 -14.54 -5.85 16.45
N ASP A 683 -14.03 -4.85 15.75
CA ASP A 683 -13.31 -5.04 14.50
C ASP A 683 -11.98 -5.78 14.70
N LEU A 684 -11.22 -5.44 15.74
CA LEU A 684 -10.01 -6.17 16.11
C LEU A 684 -10.32 -7.63 16.49
N LEU A 685 -11.38 -7.86 17.29
CA LEU A 685 -11.82 -9.22 17.66
C LEU A 685 -12.21 -10.05 16.42
N LYS A 686 -12.86 -9.42 15.44
CA LYS A 686 -13.20 -10.06 14.16
C LYS A 686 -11.96 -10.47 13.38
N ASP A 687 -10.95 -9.59 13.33
CA ASP A 687 -9.71 -9.87 12.63
C ASP A 687 -8.85 -10.91 13.35
N MET A 688 -8.80 -10.88 14.68
CA MET A 688 -8.18 -11.94 15.50
C MET A 688 -8.86 -13.31 15.28
N LYS A 689 -10.19 -13.32 15.21
CA LYS A 689 -10.93 -14.54 14.89
C LYS A 689 -10.58 -15.04 13.50
N THR A 690 -10.49 -14.17 12.52
CA THR A 690 -10.12 -14.52 11.14
C THR A 690 -8.72 -15.12 11.10
N ALA A 691 -7.74 -14.51 11.76
CA ALA A 691 -6.37 -15.00 11.85
C ALA A 691 -6.33 -16.42 12.44
N LYS A 692 -7.07 -16.64 13.54
CA LYS A 692 -7.18 -17.95 14.18
C LYS A 692 -7.84 -19.00 13.27
N ASP A 693 -8.96 -18.66 12.63
CA ASP A 693 -9.71 -19.58 11.74
C ASP A 693 -8.87 -19.98 10.51
N GLN A 694 -8.00 -19.09 10.03
CA GLN A 694 -7.07 -19.34 8.94
C GLN A 694 -5.82 -20.11 9.39
N GLY A 695 -5.60 -20.26 10.68
CA GLY A 695 -4.44 -20.94 11.24
C GLY A 695 -3.12 -20.19 11.03
N TRP A 696 -3.18 -18.85 10.88
CA TRP A 696 -2.01 -17.99 10.79
C TRP A 696 -1.18 -17.99 12.07
N GLY A 697 0.08 -17.56 11.99
CA GLY A 697 0.99 -17.49 13.14
C GLY A 697 1.68 -18.80 13.49
N LYS A 698 1.48 -19.85 12.71
CA LYS A 698 2.22 -21.10 12.88
C LYS A 698 3.57 -21.00 12.21
N VAL A 699 4.59 -21.52 12.89
CA VAL A 699 5.96 -21.56 12.36
C VAL A 699 5.97 -22.19 10.96
N THR A 700 6.47 -21.43 10.00
CA THR A 700 6.65 -21.91 8.63
C THR A 700 8.03 -22.56 8.51
N PRO A 701 8.14 -23.74 7.89
CA PRO A 701 9.43 -24.33 7.58
C PRO A 701 10.28 -23.36 6.79
N VAL A 702 11.56 -23.28 7.13
CA VAL A 702 12.53 -22.46 6.41
C VAL A 702 12.57 -22.89 4.95
N LEU A 703 12.36 -21.96 4.04
CA LEU A 703 12.33 -22.22 2.60
C LEU A 703 13.75 -22.15 2.02
N PRO A 704 14.06 -22.96 0.98
CA PRO A 704 15.28 -22.75 0.22
C PRO A 704 15.25 -21.36 -0.45
N PRO A 705 16.41 -20.73 -0.71
CA PRO A 705 16.47 -19.48 -1.47
C PRO A 705 15.84 -19.68 -2.85
N LEU A 706 15.22 -18.65 -3.37
CA LEU A 706 14.65 -18.67 -4.71
C LEU A 706 15.76 -18.85 -5.75
N PRO A 707 15.54 -19.67 -6.81
CA PRO A 707 16.56 -19.91 -7.82
C PRO A 707 16.92 -18.61 -8.56
N GLY A 708 18.21 -18.35 -8.71
CA GLY A 708 18.71 -17.26 -9.55
C GLY A 708 19.10 -15.98 -8.82
N GLU A 709 19.08 -15.96 -7.50
CA GLU A 709 19.43 -14.79 -6.72
C GLU A 709 20.86 -14.86 -6.15
N PRO A 710 21.77 -14.01 -6.62
CA PRO A 710 23.04 -13.77 -5.93
C PRO A 710 22.85 -12.70 -4.85
N TYR A 711 22.89 -13.09 -3.60
CA TYR A 711 23.10 -12.15 -2.49
C TYR A 711 24.56 -12.14 -2.05
#